data_91d40a8a15a5d39812b7f740360607f5
#
_entry.id   91d40a8a15a5d39812b7f740360607f5
#
_cell.length_a   1.000
_cell.length_b   1.000
_cell.length_c   1.000
_cell.angle_alpha   90.00
_cell.angle_beta   90.00
_cell.angle_gamma   90.00
#
_symmetry.space_group_name_H-M   'P 1'
#
loop_
_entity.id
_entity.type
_entity.pdbx_description
1 polymer ?
#
loop_
_entity_poly.entity_id
_entity_poly.type
_entity_poly.pdbx_seq_one_letter_code
_entity_poly.pdbx_strand_id
1 'polypeptide(L)'
;MKKRLLLILLILSCSAGIALWLRQYYWIDHMRRMSGQKTLTSVTCYNCHLVSTSRLRWAQPRPHHDAPAGLVVSPNGLKIYIALDDRDEVAEADTASRQILRRVTVPGRPFGLALDTAGKNLFVTCRDGDRLAVLDTKTLQETGSIAVGMAPVAVAFCRTAAGDRLVVANSMSDDISVLSVSPLQELGRPSAGREPFAVAVTSDGTRAFVANRMVRLVSVKTIPASEITEINPMTARTVHREALDSAHLSEGISAVPARSWMLTPLVKVRNLVPITQVANGWVMSSGLAVTDTKTGDVIQMPLDEANNYFADPSGIAVDPSGQRAFVASGGGDVVTVVDLDRLAAWLEKADSAARQEAIYDMSLSPEYVTARIPTERNPKQLALSPDGGTLFVAERLQDSILAVDTKSLAVQGRIVLGDGGLNDPIRRGERVFTRAAYTFQHQFSCRSCHPDGHVDGLSYDFDTTGIGDNLLDNRSLMGVAGTEPFKWNGRNPSLEVQCGPRFAKVLMRTDPIPQKELVDLTTFIKSLPPQRVMARSADGKLTPSQARGKAIFFATSTPTGKEIPHERRCATCHRPPLYSARLSFDVGTGGTFDTPHLLGVADTAPYLHDGRALSLEEIWTTYNTNDLHGVTSYMNKIQLNDLVDYLKTL
;
A
#
# COMPACT_ATOMS: atom_id res chain seq x y z
N MET A 1 0.35 14.05 -66.32
CA MET A 1 1.64 13.72 -65.71
C MET A 1 1.59 13.64 -64.17
N LYS A 2 1.09 14.62 -63.44
CA LYS A 2 1.08 14.62 -61.95
C LYS A 2 0.38 13.41 -61.30
N LYS A 3 -0.78 12.95 -61.81
CA LYS A 3 -1.49 11.77 -61.25
C LYS A 3 -0.74 10.43 -61.42
N ARG A 4 0.00 10.27 -62.53
CA ARG A 4 0.82 9.08 -62.77
C ARG A 4 2.07 9.06 -61.90
N LEU A 5 2.66 10.21 -61.62
CA LEU A 5 3.82 10.32 -60.70
C LEU A 5 3.43 10.02 -59.27
N LEU A 6 2.25 10.48 -58.81
CA LEU A 6 1.73 10.20 -57.48
C LEU A 6 1.45 8.71 -57.28
N LEU A 7 0.91 8.05 -58.29
CA LEU A 7 0.63 6.61 -58.25
C LEU A 7 1.93 5.77 -58.21
N ILE A 8 2.96 6.18 -58.95
CA ILE A 8 4.28 5.52 -58.95
C ILE A 8 4.95 5.72 -57.59
N LEU A 9 4.87 6.92 -56.97
CA LEU A 9 5.41 7.18 -55.64
C LEU A 9 4.67 6.38 -54.54
N LEU A 10 3.35 6.21 -54.67
CA LEU A 10 2.57 5.37 -53.73
C LEU A 10 2.93 3.88 -53.87
N ILE A 11 3.10 3.38 -55.09
CA ILE A 11 3.50 1.99 -55.34
C ILE A 11 4.92 1.74 -54.83
N LEU A 12 5.85 2.69 -55.02
CA LEU A 12 7.21 2.58 -54.50
C LEU A 12 7.28 2.65 -52.97
N SER A 13 6.45 3.47 -52.33
CA SER A 13 6.39 3.54 -50.87
C SER A 13 5.74 2.27 -50.25
N CYS A 14 4.70 1.72 -50.88
CA CYS A 14 4.10 0.47 -50.47
C CYS A 14 5.06 -0.72 -50.69
N SER A 15 5.79 -0.77 -51.81
CA SER A 15 6.78 -1.81 -52.06
C SER A 15 7.99 -1.74 -51.10
N ALA A 16 8.44 -0.55 -50.74
CA ALA A 16 9.48 -0.34 -49.75
C ALA A 16 9.00 -0.76 -48.34
N GLY A 17 7.76 -0.44 -47.99
CA GLY A 17 7.14 -0.89 -46.73
C GLY A 17 7.01 -2.42 -46.64
N ILE A 18 6.56 -3.05 -47.72
CA ILE A 18 6.46 -4.52 -47.83
C ILE A 18 7.85 -5.14 -47.81
N ALA A 19 8.84 -4.59 -48.49
CA ALA A 19 10.21 -5.10 -48.46
C ALA A 19 10.86 -5.00 -47.07
N LEU A 20 10.61 -3.89 -46.34
CA LEU A 20 11.04 -3.74 -44.93
C LEU A 20 10.34 -4.74 -44.02
N TRP A 21 9.02 -4.93 -44.20
CA TRP A 21 8.24 -5.89 -43.42
C TRP A 21 8.68 -7.33 -43.73
N LEU A 22 8.88 -7.70 -44.99
CA LEU A 22 9.39 -9.01 -45.41
C LEU A 22 10.84 -9.22 -44.91
N ARG A 23 11.70 -8.18 -44.92
CA ARG A 23 13.05 -8.26 -44.39
C ARG A 23 13.03 -8.48 -42.89
N GLN A 24 12.14 -7.81 -42.17
CA GLN A 24 11.97 -8.00 -40.72
C GLN A 24 11.39 -9.38 -40.40
N TYR A 25 10.40 -9.85 -41.20
CA TYR A 25 9.83 -11.18 -41.07
C TYR A 25 10.85 -12.28 -41.42
N TYR A 26 11.61 -12.10 -42.49
CA TYR A 26 12.68 -13.02 -42.90
C TYR A 26 13.82 -13.06 -41.89
N TRP A 27 14.14 -11.92 -41.28
CA TRP A 27 15.15 -11.83 -40.23
C TRP A 27 14.71 -12.53 -38.98
N ILE A 28 13.46 -12.35 -38.57
CA ILE A 28 12.84 -13.04 -37.43
C ILE A 28 12.75 -14.54 -37.69
N ASP A 29 12.36 -14.95 -38.91
CA ASP A 29 12.28 -16.36 -39.28
C ASP A 29 13.68 -16.99 -39.44
N HIS A 30 14.63 -16.23 -39.97
CA HIS A 30 16.05 -16.64 -40.02
C HIS A 30 16.64 -16.78 -38.62
N MET A 31 16.38 -15.86 -37.73
CA MET A 31 16.77 -15.97 -36.32
C MET A 31 16.07 -17.15 -35.63
N ARG A 32 14.81 -17.43 -35.96
CA ARG A 32 14.10 -18.63 -35.48
C ARG A 32 14.77 -19.93 -35.99
N ARG A 33 15.20 -19.96 -37.25
CA ARG A 33 15.90 -21.15 -37.84
C ARG A 33 17.33 -21.28 -37.33
N MET A 34 18.06 -20.16 -37.19
CA MET A 34 19.41 -20.13 -36.63
C MET A 34 19.42 -20.51 -35.14
N SER A 35 18.37 -20.19 -34.42
CA SER A 35 18.20 -20.62 -33.03
C SER A 35 17.91 -22.13 -32.93
N GLY A 36 17.88 -22.84 -34.07
CA GLY A 36 17.79 -24.29 -34.15
C GLY A 36 16.54 -24.83 -33.51
N GLN A 37 15.43 -24.06 -33.44
CA GLN A 37 14.25 -24.46 -32.69
C GLN A 37 14.57 -25.06 -31.31
N LYS A 38 15.83 -25.19 -31.03
CA LYS A 38 16.30 -25.52 -29.72
C LYS A 38 16.30 -24.18 -29.01
N THR A 39 15.27 -23.93 -28.29
CA THR A 39 15.02 -22.95 -27.24
C THR A 39 16.22 -22.64 -26.34
N LEU A 40 17.36 -23.16 -26.66
CA LEU A 40 18.62 -22.96 -25.95
C LEU A 40 19.19 -21.56 -26.07
N THR A 41 19.02 -20.91 -27.22
CA THR A 41 19.67 -19.62 -27.42
C THR A 41 19.00 -18.52 -26.62
N SER A 42 17.68 -18.54 -26.47
CA SER A 42 17.00 -17.59 -25.60
C SER A 42 17.32 -17.85 -24.11
N VAL A 43 17.43 -19.10 -23.70
CA VAL A 43 17.79 -19.45 -22.31
C VAL A 43 19.27 -19.18 -22.04
N THR A 44 20.17 -19.47 -22.98
CA THR A 44 21.62 -19.25 -22.79
C THR A 44 21.98 -17.78 -22.88
N CYS A 45 21.43 -17.03 -23.85
CA CYS A 45 21.59 -15.58 -23.91
C CYS A 45 20.93 -14.89 -22.71
N TYR A 46 19.75 -15.39 -22.28
CA TYR A 46 19.07 -14.86 -21.09
C TYR A 46 19.89 -15.13 -19.83
N ASN A 47 20.50 -16.30 -19.69
CA ASN A 47 21.39 -16.62 -18.56
C ASN A 47 22.69 -15.78 -18.57
N CYS A 48 23.23 -15.44 -19.76
CA CYS A 48 24.37 -14.53 -19.88
C CYS A 48 24.01 -13.06 -19.62
N HIS A 49 22.76 -12.68 -19.92
CA HIS A 49 22.23 -11.34 -19.68
C HIS A 49 21.34 -11.26 -18.44
N LEU A 50 21.24 -12.34 -17.67
CA LEU A 50 20.63 -12.29 -16.35
C LEU A 50 21.36 -11.25 -15.53
N VAL A 51 20.70 -10.15 -15.33
CA VAL A 51 21.10 -9.17 -14.31
C VAL A 51 21.13 -9.97 -13.01
N SER A 52 22.33 -10.20 -12.48
CA SER A 52 22.43 -10.80 -11.15
C SER A 52 21.61 -9.94 -10.19
N THR A 53 20.91 -10.55 -9.25
CA THR A 53 20.15 -9.80 -8.23
C THR A 53 21.01 -8.75 -7.52
N SER A 54 22.34 -9.00 -7.43
CA SER A 54 23.33 -8.04 -6.93
C SER A 54 23.50 -6.78 -7.80
N ARG A 55 23.04 -6.76 -9.05
CA ARG A 55 23.03 -5.58 -9.92
C ARG A 55 21.70 -4.85 -9.93
N LEU A 56 20.67 -5.41 -9.32
CA LEU A 56 19.38 -4.74 -9.16
C LEU A 56 19.49 -3.74 -8.01
N ARG A 57 18.96 -2.53 -8.20
CA ARG A 57 19.10 -1.46 -7.20
C ARG A 57 18.51 -1.81 -5.83
N TRP A 58 17.48 -2.65 -5.77
CA TRP A 58 16.94 -3.09 -4.48
C TRP A 58 17.90 -3.98 -3.67
N ALA A 59 18.92 -4.61 -4.32
CA ALA A 59 19.95 -5.38 -3.63
C ALA A 59 21.04 -4.50 -3.01
N GLN A 60 21.03 -3.19 -3.26
CA GLN A 60 21.96 -2.24 -2.68
C GLN A 60 21.37 -1.64 -1.41
N PRO A 61 22.18 -1.39 -0.36
CA PRO A 61 21.71 -0.66 0.79
C PRO A 61 21.14 0.69 0.38
N ARG A 62 19.95 1.02 0.87
CA ARG A 62 19.39 2.36 0.70
C ARG A 62 20.07 3.33 1.67
N PRO A 63 20.21 4.60 1.31
CA PRO A 63 20.54 5.62 2.30
C PRO A 63 19.49 5.59 3.42
N HIS A 64 19.94 5.64 4.66
CA HIS A 64 19.06 5.69 5.81
C HIS A 64 18.64 7.13 6.09
N HIS A 65 17.35 7.38 6.03
CA HIS A 65 16.72 8.64 6.45
C HIS A 65 16.03 8.43 7.79
N ASP A 66 15.69 9.51 8.49
CA ASP A 66 15.01 9.38 9.78
C ASP A 66 13.57 8.89 9.62
N ALA A 67 12.84 9.38 8.62
CA ALA A 67 11.52 8.93 8.22
C ALA A 67 10.58 8.70 9.42
N PRO A 68 10.21 9.74 10.20
CA PRO A 68 9.38 9.58 11.38
C PRO A 68 8.05 8.91 11.03
N ALA A 69 7.73 7.82 11.74
CA ALA A 69 6.54 7.01 11.52
C ALA A 69 5.54 7.11 12.69
N GLY A 70 5.95 6.78 13.90
CA GLY A 70 5.11 6.81 15.09
C GLY A 70 5.47 7.95 16.03
N LEU A 71 4.47 8.53 16.68
CA LEU A 71 4.62 9.59 17.69
C LEU A 71 3.83 9.27 18.93
N VAL A 72 4.40 9.54 20.11
CA VAL A 72 3.64 9.56 21.38
C VAL A 72 4.23 10.60 22.33
N VAL A 73 3.36 11.41 22.94
CA VAL A 73 3.75 12.40 23.94
C VAL A 73 3.65 11.79 25.34
N SER A 74 4.63 12.06 26.21
CA SER A 74 4.61 11.60 27.60
C SER A 74 3.40 12.15 28.36
N PRO A 75 2.86 11.44 29.38
CA PRO A 75 1.68 11.88 30.13
C PRO A 75 1.84 13.24 30.83
N ASN A 76 3.06 13.66 31.12
CA ASN A 76 3.36 14.99 31.70
C ASN A 76 3.57 16.08 30.65
N GLY A 77 3.47 15.77 29.36
CA GLY A 77 3.61 16.70 28.25
C GLY A 77 5.04 17.15 27.93
N LEU A 78 6.06 16.73 28.72
CA LEU A 78 7.42 17.26 28.59
C LEU A 78 8.27 16.62 27.51
N LYS A 79 7.92 15.40 27.09
CA LYS A 79 8.71 14.61 26.15
C LYS A 79 7.84 14.05 25.04
N ILE A 80 8.44 13.89 23.87
CA ILE A 80 7.85 13.18 22.75
C ILE A 80 8.81 12.07 22.31
N TYR A 81 8.27 10.87 22.07
CA TYR A 81 8.99 9.74 21.52
C TYR A 81 8.61 9.57 20.05
N ILE A 82 9.61 9.30 19.22
CA ILE A 82 9.50 9.29 17.76
C ILE A 82 10.13 8.02 17.24
N ALA A 83 9.36 7.19 16.53
CA ALA A 83 9.89 6.03 15.81
C ALA A 83 10.50 6.49 14.48
N LEU A 84 11.77 6.12 14.23
CA LEU A 84 12.54 6.46 13.04
C LEU A 84 12.65 5.20 12.18
N ASP A 85 11.68 5.02 11.28
CA ASP A 85 11.42 3.77 10.54
C ASP A 85 12.63 3.28 9.73
N ASP A 86 13.36 4.19 9.04
CA ASP A 86 14.49 3.81 8.18
C ASP A 86 15.84 3.80 8.93
N ARG A 87 15.88 4.17 10.22
CA ARG A 87 17.11 4.25 11.04
C ARG A 87 17.27 3.11 12.03
N ASP A 88 16.24 2.29 12.24
CA ASP A 88 16.23 1.34 13.36
C ASP A 88 16.41 2.05 14.72
N GLU A 89 15.84 3.24 14.90
CA GLU A 89 16.00 4.04 16.11
C GLU A 89 14.67 4.57 16.66
N VAL A 90 14.65 4.83 17.96
CA VAL A 90 13.66 5.66 18.62
C VAL A 90 14.35 6.90 19.17
N ALA A 91 13.82 8.09 18.84
CA ALA A 91 14.29 9.35 19.37
C ALA A 91 13.38 9.83 20.51
N GLU A 92 13.98 10.44 21.52
CA GLU A 92 13.33 11.22 22.58
C GLU A 92 13.67 12.68 22.39
N ALA A 93 12.67 13.55 22.39
CA ALA A 93 12.85 14.99 22.31
C ALA A 93 12.08 15.72 23.41
N ASP A 94 12.57 16.89 23.79
CA ASP A 94 11.89 17.81 24.68
C ASP A 94 10.85 18.63 23.90
N THR A 95 9.63 18.66 24.38
CA THR A 95 8.51 19.31 23.69
C THR A 95 8.58 20.82 23.66
N ALA A 96 9.15 21.46 24.68
CA ALA A 96 9.25 22.91 24.80
C ALA A 96 10.42 23.48 23.99
N SER A 97 11.63 22.93 24.19
CA SER A 97 12.83 23.37 23.47
C SER A 97 12.91 22.81 22.05
N ARG A 98 12.17 21.75 21.75
CA ARG A 98 12.17 21.02 20.45
C ARG A 98 13.54 20.42 20.10
N GLN A 99 14.36 20.12 21.11
CA GLN A 99 15.67 19.51 20.94
C GLN A 99 15.60 18.01 21.15
N ILE A 100 16.33 17.25 20.33
CA ILE A 100 16.54 15.82 20.55
C ILE A 100 17.40 15.65 21.79
N LEU A 101 16.89 14.91 22.77
CA LEU A 101 17.60 14.60 24.00
C LEU A 101 18.52 13.39 23.83
N ARG A 102 18.03 12.35 23.14
CA ARG A 102 18.78 11.11 22.87
C ARG A 102 18.11 10.27 21.80
N ARG A 103 18.86 9.32 21.27
CA ARG A 103 18.39 8.26 20.37
C ARG A 103 18.84 6.90 20.88
N VAL A 104 18.06 5.87 20.62
CA VAL A 104 18.37 4.50 20.97
C VAL A 104 18.09 3.59 19.77
N THR A 105 18.97 2.61 19.52
CA THR A 105 18.77 1.62 18.46
C THR A 105 17.70 0.61 18.89
N VAL A 106 16.70 0.43 18.05
CA VAL A 106 15.61 -0.54 18.18
C VAL A 106 15.50 -1.28 16.84
N PRO A 107 16.24 -2.39 16.66
CA PRO A 107 16.32 -3.06 15.36
C PRO A 107 14.98 -3.62 14.89
N GLY A 108 14.76 -3.62 13.57
CA GLY A 108 13.60 -4.20 12.90
C GLY A 108 12.58 -3.15 12.50
N ARG A 109 12.99 -1.94 12.19
CA ARG A 109 12.16 -0.83 11.70
C ARG A 109 11.05 -0.46 12.68
N PRO A 110 11.35 0.32 13.73
CA PRO A 110 10.35 0.80 14.71
C PRO A 110 9.28 1.64 14.00
N PHE A 111 8.00 1.39 14.29
CA PHE A 111 6.91 2.03 13.56
C PHE A 111 5.84 2.62 14.51
N GLY A 112 5.04 1.81 15.17
CA GLY A 112 3.99 2.24 16.10
C GLY A 112 4.52 2.37 17.53
N LEU A 113 4.05 3.39 18.25
CA LEU A 113 4.43 3.68 19.62
C LEU A 113 3.21 3.79 20.54
N ALA A 114 3.32 3.27 21.75
CA ALA A 114 2.36 3.52 22.83
C ALA A 114 3.08 3.62 24.17
N LEU A 115 2.53 4.38 25.11
CA LEU A 115 2.98 4.45 26.49
C LEU A 115 1.97 3.77 27.41
N ASP A 116 2.44 3.20 28.52
CA ASP A 116 1.55 2.89 29.63
C ASP A 116 1.03 4.18 30.30
N THR A 117 -0.01 4.07 31.11
CA THR A 117 -0.64 5.25 31.74
C THR A 117 0.31 6.04 32.63
N ALA A 118 1.32 5.38 33.21
CA ALA A 118 2.32 6.02 34.06
C ALA A 118 3.47 6.66 33.26
N GLY A 119 3.52 6.40 31.94
CA GLY A 119 4.62 6.84 31.07
C GLY A 119 5.95 6.17 31.38
N LYS A 120 5.94 4.99 32.03
CA LYS A 120 7.15 4.28 32.43
C LYS A 120 7.66 3.35 31.34
N ASN A 121 6.77 2.69 30.65
CA ASN A 121 7.09 1.75 29.58
C ASN A 121 6.65 2.33 28.24
N LEU A 122 7.58 2.34 27.28
CA LEU A 122 7.32 2.66 25.88
C LEU A 122 7.28 1.34 25.08
N PHE A 123 6.16 1.06 24.47
CA PHE A 123 5.94 -0.08 23.60
C PHE A 123 6.18 0.31 22.15
N VAL A 124 7.02 -0.46 21.44
CA VAL A 124 7.49 -0.16 20.10
C VAL A 124 7.25 -1.36 19.20
N THR A 125 6.44 -1.20 18.15
CA THR A 125 6.32 -2.23 17.12
C THR A 125 7.54 -2.20 16.20
N CYS A 126 8.16 -3.36 15.98
CA CYS A 126 9.30 -3.52 15.07
C CYS A 126 8.82 -4.24 13.81
N ARG A 127 8.52 -3.47 12.77
CA ARG A 127 7.79 -3.89 11.56
C ARG A 127 8.47 -5.04 10.80
N ASP A 128 9.81 -4.97 10.61
CA ASP A 128 10.57 -6.01 9.93
C ASP A 128 11.09 -7.09 10.89
N GLY A 129 10.98 -6.82 12.21
CA GLY A 129 11.40 -7.74 13.26
C GLY A 129 10.29 -8.69 13.75
N ASP A 130 9.03 -8.50 13.33
CA ASP A 130 7.86 -9.28 13.78
C ASP A 130 7.76 -9.35 15.31
N ARG A 131 8.10 -8.28 16.00
CA ARG A 131 8.15 -8.21 17.46
C ARG A 131 7.62 -6.87 18.00
N LEU A 132 7.22 -6.89 19.24
CA LEU A 132 7.01 -5.71 20.08
C LEU A 132 8.18 -5.60 21.04
N ALA A 133 8.87 -4.47 21.08
CA ALA A 133 9.89 -4.13 22.07
C ALA A 133 9.29 -3.29 23.20
N VAL A 134 9.81 -3.44 24.41
CA VAL A 134 9.45 -2.65 25.59
C VAL A 134 10.67 -1.90 26.08
N LEU A 135 10.62 -0.58 26.11
CA LEU A 135 11.69 0.28 26.59
C LEU A 135 11.28 0.97 27.90
N ASP A 136 12.20 1.03 28.86
CA ASP A 136 12.05 1.87 30.05
C ASP A 136 12.26 3.35 29.65
N THR A 137 11.28 4.22 29.88
CA THR A 137 11.34 5.61 29.41
C THR A 137 12.38 6.47 30.11
N LYS A 138 12.83 6.08 31.32
CA LYS A 138 13.88 6.77 32.06
C LYS A 138 15.26 6.53 31.44
N THR A 139 15.55 5.31 31.04
CA THR A 139 16.85 4.89 30.49
C THR A 139 16.86 4.76 28.98
N LEU A 140 15.70 4.60 28.33
CA LEU A 140 15.48 4.17 26.94
C LEU A 140 16.14 2.82 26.61
N GLN A 141 16.45 2.00 27.61
CA GLN A 141 16.96 0.64 27.38
C GLN A 141 15.79 -0.32 27.14
N GLU A 142 15.98 -1.27 26.23
CA GLU A 142 15.04 -2.37 26.03
C GLU A 142 15.05 -3.27 27.28
N THR A 143 13.89 -3.44 27.90
CA THR A 143 13.68 -4.24 29.10
C THR A 143 13.02 -5.59 28.80
N GLY A 144 12.44 -5.73 27.62
CA GLY A 144 11.80 -6.96 27.15
C GLY A 144 11.32 -6.85 25.72
N SER A 145 11.02 -7.99 25.13
CA SER A 145 10.36 -8.07 23.83
C SER A 145 9.56 -9.34 23.69
N ILE A 146 8.60 -9.32 22.78
CA ILE A 146 7.76 -10.49 22.47
C ILE A 146 7.54 -10.57 20.96
N ALA A 147 7.60 -11.80 20.41
CA ALA A 147 7.20 -12.05 19.02
C ALA A 147 5.68 -11.86 18.88
N VAL A 148 5.26 -11.22 17.79
CA VAL A 148 3.86 -10.97 17.43
C VAL A 148 3.57 -11.49 16.01
N GLY A 149 2.50 -11.05 15.37
CA GLY A 149 2.27 -11.37 13.96
C GLY A 149 3.23 -10.62 13.04
N MET A 150 3.06 -10.79 11.72
CA MET A 150 3.99 -10.22 10.73
C MET A 150 3.74 -8.74 10.46
N ALA A 151 4.83 -8.01 10.37
CA ALA A 151 4.85 -6.56 10.13
C ALA A 151 3.93 -5.78 11.08
N PRO A 152 4.19 -5.78 12.41
CA PRO A 152 3.42 -4.99 13.37
C PRO A 152 3.63 -3.49 13.10
N VAL A 153 2.54 -2.74 12.90
CA VAL A 153 2.57 -1.32 12.51
C VAL A 153 1.91 -0.38 13.52
N ALA A 154 1.02 -0.88 14.36
CA ALA A 154 0.38 -0.07 15.39
C ALA A 154 0.26 -0.83 16.70
N VAL A 155 0.30 -0.11 17.80
CA VAL A 155 0.05 -0.62 19.14
C VAL A 155 -0.77 0.37 19.93
N ALA A 156 -1.75 -0.12 20.68
CA ALA A 156 -2.50 0.66 21.65
C ALA A 156 -2.43 -0.02 23.03
N PHE A 157 -2.21 0.79 24.05
CA PHE A 157 -2.29 0.37 25.45
C PHE A 157 -3.71 0.57 25.96
N CYS A 158 -4.26 -0.41 26.66
CA CYS A 158 -5.54 -0.26 27.33
C CYS A 158 -5.52 -0.88 28.74
N ARG A 159 -6.17 -0.19 29.66
CA ARG A 159 -6.43 -0.68 31.00
C ARG A 159 -7.78 -1.37 31.03
N THR A 160 -7.80 -2.62 31.41
CA THR A 160 -9.03 -3.41 31.51
C THR A 160 -9.25 -3.90 32.96
N ALA A 161 -10.45 -4.37 33.27
CA ALA A 161 -10.73 -4.99 34.57
C ALA A 161 -9.88 -6.26 34.83
N ALA A 162 -9.40 -6.91 33.77
CA ALA A 162 -8.54 -8.08 33.83
C ALA A 162 -7.03 -7.74 33.80
N GLY A 163 -6.66 -6.46 33.98
CA GLY A 163 -5.30 -5.95 33.93
C GLY A 163 -4.97 -5.25 32.61
N ASP A 164 -3.75 -4.72 32.53
CA ASP A 164 -3.28 -3.95 31.39
C ASP A 164 -3.07 -4.85 30.15
N ARG A 165 -3.45 -4.34 28.98
CA ARG A 165 -3.38 -5.02 27.68
C ARG A 165 -2.69 -4.16 26.64
N LEU A 166 -2.10 -4.82 25.65
CA LEU A 166 -1.67 -4.21 24.40
C LEU A 166 -2.43 -4.86 23.24
N VAL A 167 -2.85 -4.05 22.30
CA VAL A 167 -3.48 -4.48 21.07
C VAL A 167 -2.56 -4.06 19.93
N VAL A 168 -1.99 -5.03 19.20
CA VAL A 168 -0.97 -4.82 18.17
C VAL A 168 -1.53 -5.23 16.82
N ALA A 169 -1.52 -4.32 15.86
CA ALA A 169 -1.95 -4.59 14.49
C ALA A 169 -0.77 -5.14 13.66
N ASN A 170 -0.93 -6.34 13.11
CA ASN A 170 0.08 -7.05 12.31
C ASN A 170 -0.34 -7.02 10.84
N SER A 171 0.22 -6.07 10.07
CA SER A 171 -0.34 -5.72 8.75
C SER A 171 -0.16 -6.80 7.68
N MET A 172 0.90 -7.61 7.73
CA MET A 172 1.14 -8.66 6.73
C MET A 172 0.53 -10.03 7.09
N SER A 173 0.10 -10.25 8.34
CA SER A 173 -0.56 -11.50 8.74
C SER A 173 -2.06 -11.37 8.91
N ASP A 174 -2.63 -10.17 8.64
CA ASP A 174 -4.07 -9.88 8.74
C ASP A 174 -4.67 -10.27 10.10
N ASP A 175 -3.90 -10.09 11.18
CA ASP A 175 -4.29 -10.45 12.52
C ASP A 175 -3.89 -9.40 13.57
N ILE A 176 -4.36 -9.59 14.80
CA ILE A 176 -4.13 -8.70 15.93
C ILE A 176 -3.53 -9.50 17.07
N SER A 177 -2.33 -9.16 17.54
CA SER A 177 -1.83 -9.73 18.78
C SER A 177 -2.40 -8.97 19.97
N VAL A 178 -3.11 -9.69 20.86
CA VAL A 178 -3.57 -9.18 22.15
C VAL A 178 -2.66 -9.70 23.25
N LEU A 179 -1.98 -8.79 23.94
CA LEU A 179 -0.95 -9.15 24.94
C LEU A 179 -1.36 -8.69 26.33
N SER A 180 -0.96 -9.44 27.37
CA SER A 180 -0.86 -8.91 28.73
C SER A 180 0.46 -8.17 28.90
N VAL A 181 0.48 -7.14 29.77
CA VAL A 181 1.69 -6.35 30.05
C VAL A 181 2.52 -6.97 31.17
N SER A 182 1.85 -7.55 32.17
CA SER A 182 2.52 -8.16 33.33
C SER A 182 1.83 -9.46 33.71
N PRO A 183 2.44 -10.63 33.42
CA PRO A 183 3.65 -10.81 32.60
C PRO A 183 3.41 -10.44 31.13
N LEU A 184 4.49 -10.11 30.40
CA LEU A 184 4.40 -9.85 28.97
C LEU A 184 4.17 -11.17 28.23
N GLN A 185 2.94 -11.40 27.73
CA GLN A 185 2.52 -12.66 27.12
C GLN A 185 1.41 -12.44 26.10
N GLU A 186 1.42 -13.18 24.99
CA GLU A 186 0.31 -13.19 24.04
C GLU A 186 -0.87 -14.01 24.61
N LEU A 187 -2.04 -13.36 24.67
CA LEU A 187 -3.29 -13.94 25.15
C LEU A 187 -4.11 -14.56 24.02
N GLY A 188 -3.95 -14.05 22.83
CA GLY A 188 -4.62 -14.55 21.63
C GLY A 188 -4.28 -13.71 20.41
N ARG A 189 -4.60 -14.27 19.25
CA ARG A 189 -4.32 -13.66 17.93
C ARG A 189 -5.56 -13.73 17.04
N PRO A 190 -6.59 -12.88 17.31
CA PRO A 190 -7.79 -12.83 16.48
C PRO A 190 -7.48 -12.28 15.09
N SER A 191 -8.20 -12.78 14.07
CA SER A 191 -8.08 -12.28 12.70
C SER A 191 -8.71 -10.89 12.56
N ALA A 192 -8.10 -10.06 11.74
CA ALA A 192 -8.59 -8.73 11.32
C ALA A 192 -9.09 -8.76 9.86
N GLY A 193 -9.40 -7.59 9.30
CA GLY A 193 -9.50 -7.39 7.87
C GLY A 193 -8.10 -7.31 7.23
N ARG A 194 -8.03 -7.02 5.92
CA ARG A 194 -6.75 -6.97 5.20
C ARG A 194 -5.92 -5.76 5.62
N GLU A 195 -4.66 -6.01 5.92
CA GLU A 195 -3.66 -5.04 6.36
C GLU A 195 -4.16 -4.16 7.53
N PRO A 196 -4.39 -4.71 8.73
CA PRO A 196 -4.69 -3.90 9.91
C PRO A 196 -3.56 -2.90 10.13
N PHE A 197 -3.89 -1.60 10.25
CA PHE A 197 -2.89 -0.54 10.17
C PHE A 197 -2.90 0.44 11.34
N ALA A 198 -4.07 0.74 11.90
CA ALA A 198 -4.19 1.64 13.03
C ALA A 198 -5.13 1.08 14.10
N VAL A 199 -4.85 1.38 15.36
CA VAL A 199 -5.61 0.88 16.52
C VAL A 199 -6.00 2.04 17.42
N ALA A 200 -7.28 2.10 17.80
CA ALA A 200 -7.79 2.96 18.86
C ALA A 200 -8.56 2.16 19.89
N VAL A 201 -8.54 2.61 21.14
CA VAL A 201 -9.22 1.97 22.27
C VAL A 201 -10.24 2.93 22.87
N THR A 202 -11.40 2.42 23.26
CA THR A 202 -12.39 3.21 24.01
C THR A 202 -11.83 3.65 25.35
N SER A 203 -12.31 4.78 25.88
CA SER A 203 -11.80 5.36 27.13
C SER A 203 -11.93 4.45 28.35
N ASP A 204 -12.91 3.52 28.33
CA ASP A 204 -13.12 2.51 29.36
C ASP A 204 -12.23 1.27 29.17
N GLY A 205 -11.45 1.18 28.09
CA GLY A 205 -10.53 0.08 27.79
C GLY A 205 -11.22 -1.23 27.43
N THR A 206 -12.54 -1.26 27.26
CA THR A 206 -13.31 -2.50 27.05
C THR A 206 -13.32 -2.96 25.60
N ARG A 207 -13.12 -2.03 24.64
CA ARG A 207 -13.18 -2.29 23.20
C ARG A 207 -12.01 -1.63 22.47
N ALA A 208 -11.44 -2.33 21.53
CA ALA A 208 -10.43 -1.80 20.60
C ALA A 208 -10.97 -1.86 19.18
N PHE A 209 -10.66 -0.85 18.38
CA PHE A 209 -11.06 -0.73 16.99
C PHE A 209 -9.83 -0.62 16.11
N VAL A 210 -9.81 -1.38 15.04
CA VAL A 210 -8.66 -1.48 14.12
C VAL A 210 -9.12 -1.07 12.73
N ALA A 211 -8.50 -0.04 12.17
CA ALA A 211 -8.70 0.31 10.77
C ALA A 211 -7.83 -0.61 9.89
N ASN A 212 -8.47 -1.24 8.91
CA ASN A 212 -7.78 -2.10 7.95
C ASN A 212 -7.55 -1.30 6.66
N ARG A 213 -6.29 -1.22 6.24
CA ARG A 213 -5.87 -0.33 5.15
C ARG A 213 -6.41 -0.74 3.79
N MET A 214 -6.47 -2.06 3.54
CA MET A 214 -6.78 -2.61 2.24
C MET A 214 -8.23 -3.01 2.11
N VAL A 215 -8.73 -3.02 0.88
CA VAL A 215 -10.05 -3.57 0.58
C VAL A 215 -10.08 -5.08 0.79
N ARG A 216 -11.21 -5.58 1.26
CA ARG A 216 -11.47 -7.03 1.26
C ARG A 216 -11.50 -7.56 -0.18
N LEU A 217 -11.08 -8.79 -0.36
CA LEU A 217 -11.15 -9.44 -1.68
C LEU A 217 -12.62 -9.73 -2.01
N VAL A 218 -13.09 -9.12 -3.09
CA VAL A 218 -14.43 -9.31 -3.64
C VAL A 218 -14.33 -9.55 -5.13
N SER A 219 -15.34 -10.23 -5.70
CA SER A 219 -15.37 -10.48 -7.14
C SER A 219 -15.36 -9.16 -7.93
N VAL A 220 -14.76 -9.22 -9.11
CA VAL A 220 -14.68 -8.10 -10.06
C VAL A 220 -16.06 -7.50 -10.29
N LYS A 221 -16.16 -6.18 -10.36
CA LYS A 221 -17.39 -5.40 -10.48
C LYS A 221 -18.28 -5.36 -9.22
N THR A 222 -17.83 -5.91 -8.10
CA THR A 222 -18.46 -5.67 -6.80
C THR A 222 -17.93 -4.37 -6.19
N ILE A 223 -18.76 -3.66 -5.44
CA ILE A 223 -18.32 -2.47 -4.69
C ILE A 223 -17.25 -2.89 -3.70
N PRO A 224 -16.02 -2.34 -3.79
CA PRO A 224 -14.96 -2.65 -2.83
C PRO A 224 -15.28 -2.06 -1.47
N ALA A 225 -14.72 -2.64 -0.42
CA ALA A 225 -14.84 -2.08 0.93
C ALA A 225 -13.60 -2.43 1.74
N SER A 226 -13.07 -1.49 2.50
CA SER A 226 -12.22 -1.80 3.64
C SER A 226 -13.07 -2.08 4.88
N GLU A 227 -12.45 -2.36 6.01
CA GLU A 227 -13.20 -2.77 7.21
C GLU A 227 -12.62 -2.11 8.46
N ILE A 228 -13.48 -1.86 9.44
CA ILE A 228 -13.07 -1.61 10.83
C ILE A 228 -13.32 -2.90 11.60
N THR A 229 -12.28 -3.44 12.24
CA THR A 229 -12.38 -4.65 13.06
C THR A 229 -12.49 -4.26 14.52
N GLU A 230 -13.53 -4.70 15.19
CA GLU A 230 -13.68 -4.57 16.64
C GLU A 230 -13.10 -5.78 17.36
N ILE A 231 -12.26 -5.52 18.35
CA ILE A 231 -11.59 -6.50 19.21
C ILE A 231 -12.02 -6.30 20.67
N ASN A 232 -12.28 -7.38 21.37
CA ASN A 232 -12.41 -7.38 22.82
C ASN A 232 -11.03 -7.68 23.45
N PRO A 233 -10.37 -6.69 24.11
CA PRO A 233 -9.04 -6.89 24.67
C PRO A 233 -8.98 -7.86 25.85
N MET A 234 -10.09 -8.08 26.54
CA MET A 234 -10.14 -9.01 27.68
C MET A 234 -10.20 -10.48 27.24
N THR A 235 -10.95 -10.76 26.17
CA THR A 235 -11.14 -12.12 25.66
C THR A 235 -10.22 -12.47 24.50
N ALA A 236 -9.49 -11.49 23.98
CA ALA A 236 -8.64 -11.60 22.78
C ALA A 236 -9.39 -12.18 21.57
N ARG A 237 -10.58 -11.68 21.29
CA ARG A 237 -11.44 -12.15 20.20
C ARG A 237 -11.93 -10.98 19.33
N THR A 238 -12.06 -11.23 18.03
CA THR A 238 -12.82 -10.37 17.13
C THR A 238 -14.30 -10.42 17.53
N VAL A 239 -14.90 -9.25 17.72
CA VAL A 239 -16.32 -9.09 18.05
C VAL A 239 -17.13 -8.90 16.76
N HIS A 240 -16.70 -7.95 15.94
CA HIS A 240 -17.40 -7.57 14.72
C HIS A 240 -16.42 -6.99 13.69
N ARG A 241 -16.86 -6.95 12.43
CA ARG A 241 -16.20 -6.22 11.34
C ARG A 241 -17.23 -5.38 10.62
N GLU A 242 -17.00 -4.07 10.59
CA GLU A 242 -17.88 -3.13 9.93
C GLU A 242 -17.28 -2.71 8.58
N ALA A 243 -18.06 -2.77 7.52
CA ALA A 243 -17.62 -2.41 6.18
C ALA A 243 -17.62 -0.90 5.96
N LEU A 244 -16.56 -0.41 5.34
CA LEU A 244 -16.42 0.93 4.81
C LEU A 244 -16.54 0.86 3.28
N ASP A 245 -17.74 1.03 2.75
CA ASP A 245 -18.04 0.87 1.32
C ASP A 245 -17.20 1.81 0.45
N SER A 246 -16.63 1.28 -0.62
CA SER A 246 -15.74 1.97 -1.56
C SER A 246 -14.55 2.66 -0.89
N ALA A 247 -14.16 2.28 0.32
CA ALA A 247 -13.04 2.85 1.05
C ALA A 247 -11.78 1.98 0.94
N HIS A 248 -10.64 2.64 0.87
CA HIS A 248 -9.31 2.04 1.05
C HIS A 248 -8.36 3.05 1.70
N LEU A 249 -7.12 2.67 1.97
CA LEU A 249 -6.12 3.50 2.66
C LEU A 249 -6.62 4.07 4.00
N SER A 250 -7.34 3.24 4.78
CA SER A 250 -7.75 3.59 6.14
C SER A 250 -6.55 3.43 7.09
N GLU A 251 -5.70 4.47 7.18
CA GLU A 251 -4.40 4.44 7.88
C GLU A 251 -4.42 5.11 9.26
N GLY A 252 -5.56 5.59 9.69
CA GLY A 252 -5.74 6.22 11.00
C GLY A 252 -7.07 5.84 11.64
N ILE A 253 -7.12 5.85 12.95
CA ILE A 253 -8.35 5.71 13.73
C ILE A 253 -8.18 6.41 15.07
N SER A 254 -9.22 7.10 15.52
CA SER A 254 -9.21 7.76 16.83
C SER A 254 -10.58 7.73 17.47
N ALA A 255 -10.63 7.45 18.78
CA ALA A 255 -11.83 7.58 19.58
C ALA A 255 -12.12 9.05 19.87
N VAL A 256 -13.40 9.42 19.90
CA VAL A 256 -13.82 10.77 20.30
C VAL A 256 -14.21 10.77 21.77
N PRO A 257 -13.50 11.51 22.64
CA PRO A 257 -13.85 11.65 24.05
C PRO A 257 -15.31 12.13 24.20
N ALA A 258 -16.02 11.57 25.18
CA ALA A 258 -17.41 11.86 25.52
C ALA A 258 -18.45 11.56 24.41
N ARG A 259 -18.05 10.97 23.31
CA ARG A 259 -18.95 10.48 22.24
C ARG A 259 -18.70 8.98 21.97
N SER A 260 -19.72 8.30 21.45
CA SER A 260 -19.59 6.91 21.01
C SER A 260 -19.02 6.79 19.59
N TRP A 261 -18.05 7.64 19.23
CA TRP A 261 -17.54 7.68 17.86
C TRP A 261 -16.10 7.20 17.76
N MET A 262 -15.85 6.42 16.71
CA MET A 262 -14.53 6.22 16.12
C MET A 262 -14.46 6.97 14.80
N LEU A 263 -13.41 7.73 14.60
CA LEU A 263 -13.16 8.47 13.36
C LEU A 263 -12.04 7.79 12.58
N THR A 264 -12.30 7.51 11.30
CA THR A 264 -11.34 6.82 10.42
C THR A 264 -11.20 7.60 9.10
N PRO A 265 -10.05 8.23 8.83
CA PRO A 265 -9.77 8.82 7.52
C PRO A 265 -9.70 7.73 6.45
N LEU A 266 -10.16 8.04 5.24
CA LEU A 266 -10.19 7.08 4.14
C LEU A 266 -10.10 7.77 2.78
N VAL A 267 -9.69 7.00 1.77
CA VAL A 267 -9.88 7.34 0.37
C VAL A 267 -11.10 6.60 -0.14
N LYS A 268 -12.08 7.34 -0.65
CA LYS A 268 -13.25 6.81 -1.35
C LYS A 268 -12.90 6.56 -2.80
N VAL A 269 -12.98 5.31 -3.25
CA VAL A 269 -12.61 4.92 -4.61
C VAL A 269 -13.83 4.49 -5.42
N ARG A 270 -13.84 4.87 -6.70
CA ARG A 270 -14.83 4.45 -7.69
C ARG A 270 -14.11 3.81 -8.86
N ASN A 271 -13.46 2.70 -8.58
CA ASN A 271 -12.57 1.98 -9.49
C ASN A 271 -13.24 1.47 -10.78
N LEU A 272 -14.56 1.32 -10.77
CA LEU A 272 -15.34 0.95 -11.97
C LEU A 272 -15.64 2.14 -12.89
N VAL A 273 -15.47 3.37 -12.42
CA VAL A 273 -15.57 4.57 -13.25
C VAL A 273 -14.28 4.69 -14.06
N PRO A 274 -14.36 4.96 -15.39
CA PRO A 274 -13.16 5.10 -16.21
C PRO A 274 -12.17 6.10 -15.62
N ILE A 275 -10.91 5.71 -15.48
CA ILE A 275 -9.88 6.58 -14.90
C ILE A 275 -9.71 7.88 -15.68
N THR A 276 -10.10 7.92 -16.95
CA THR A 276 -10.14 9.14 -17.77
C THR A 276 -11.11 10.20 -17.26
N GLN A 277 -12.04 9.82 -16.35
CA GLN A 277 -13.00 10.72 -15.72
C GLN A 277 -12.44 11.45 -14.48
N VAL A 278 -11.15 11.36 -14.23
CA VAL A 278 -10.50 12.06 -13.13
C VAL A 278 -10.75 13.57 -13.14
N ALA A 279 -10.86 14.18 -14.33
CA ALA A 279 -11.18 15.60 -14.49
C ALA A 279 -12.57 15.99 -13.95
N ASN A 280 -13.45 15.03 -13.73
CA ASN A 280 -14.78 15.24 -13.16
C ASN A 280 -14.82 14.97 -11.64
N GLY A 281 -13.68 14.67 -11.01
CA GLY A 281 -13.60 14.34 -9.58
C GLY A 281 -14.25 13.00 -9.20
N TRP A 282 -14.45 12.08 -10.16
CA TRP A 282 -15.26 10.88 -9.94
C TRP A 282 -14.46 9.64 -9.61
N VAL A 283 -13.15 9.64 -9.75
CA VAL A 283 -12.34 8.43 -9.58
C VAL A 283 -11.99 8.20 -8.11
N MET A 284 -11.47 9.24 -7.44
CA MET A 284 -11.11 9.19 -6.02
C MET A 284 -11.52 10.47 -5.32
N SER A 285 -11.90 10.34 -4.05
CA SER A 285 -12.12 11.45 -3.13
C SER A 285 -11.71 11.03 -1.72
N SER A 286 -11.46 11.99 -0.85
CA SER A 286 -11.01 11.73 0.52
C SER A 286 -12.10 12.06 1.53
N GLY A 287 -12.22 11.26 2.57
CA GLY A 287 -13.27 11.39 3.55
C GLY A 287 -12.88 10.95 4.95
N LEU A 288 -13.86 11.04 5.82
CA LEU A 288 -13.80 10.65 7.22
C LEU A 288 -15.02 9.76 7.52
N ALA A 289 -14.79 8.50 7.89
CA ALA A 289 -15.85 7.66 8.43
C ALA A 289 -16.07 8.00 9.91
N VAL A 290 -17.34 8.18 10.26
CA VAL A 290 -17.84 8.30 11.64
C VAL A 290 -18.54 7.00 11.97
N THR A 291 -17.94 6.16 12.80
CA THR A 291 -18.52 4.90 13.26
C THR A 291 -19.08 5.09 14.66
N ASP A 292 -20.39 4.93 14.84
CA ASP A 292 -20.99 4.91 16.17
C ASP A 292 -20.72 3.54 16.83
N THR A 293 -19.97 3.55 17.91
CA THR A 293 -19.56 2.31 18.60
C THR A 293 -20.70 1.64 19.36
N LYS A 294 -21.84 2.27 19.55
CA LYS A 294 -23.02 1.69 20.22
C LYS A 294 -23.95 1.00 19.25
N THR A 295 -24.19 1.63 18.09
CA THR A 295 -25.13 1.11 17.08
C THR A 295 -24.44 0.32 15.99
N GLY A 296 -23.14 0.55 15.74
CA GLY A 296 -22.42 0.04 14.58
C GLY A 296 -22.62 0.87 13.31
N ASP A 297 -23.45 1.92 13.35
CA ASP A 297 -23.71 2.74 12.17
C ASP A 297 -22.43 3.44 11.67
N VAL A 298 -22.23 3.42 10.37
CA VAL A 298 -21.12 4.12 9.70
C VAL A 298 -21.65 5.15 8.74
N ILE A 299 -21.18 6.38 8.89
CA ILE A 299 -21.43 7.48 7.97
C ILE A 299 -20.10 7.99 7.45
N GLN A 300 -19.98 8.11 6.13
CA GLN A 300 -18.78 8.65 5.49
C GLN A 300 -19.02 10.09 5.08
N MET A 301 -18.15 11.00 5.55
CA MET A 301 -18.24 12.44 5.33
C MET A 301 -17.09 12.91 4.45
N PRO A 302 -17.27 13.86 3.50
CA PRO A 302 -16.20 14.37 2.67
C PRO A 302 -15.21 15.22 3.47
N LEU A 303 -13.91 15.08 3.16
CA LEU A 303 -12.86 16.03 3.55
C LEU A 303 -12.43 16.91 2.38
N ASP A 304 -12.76 16.49 1.17
CA ASP A 304 -12.53 17.25 -0.05
C ASP A 304 -13.53 18.40 -0.18
N GLU A 305 -13.06 19.49 -0.74
CA GLU A 305 -13.86 20.58 -1.25
C GLU A 305 -13.74 20.63 -2.77
N ALA A 306 -14.74 21.16 -3.47
CA ALA A 306 -14.66 21.35 -4.91
C ALA A 306 -13.41 22.19 -5.27
N ASN A 307 -12.56 21.65 -6.14
CA ASN A 307 -11.27 22.22 -6.55
C ASN A 307 -10.22 22.38 -5.44
N ASN A 308 -10.42 21.77 -4.26
CA ASN A 308 -9.48 21.82 -3.15
C ASN A 308 -9.47 20.44 -2.43
N TYR A 309 -8.83 19.48 -3.09
CA TYR A 309 -8.82 18.08 -2.64
C TYR A 309 -7.81 17.82 -1.53
N PHE A 310 -8.10 16.83 -0.71
CA PHE A 310 -7.35 16.42 0.48
C PHE A 310 -6.79 15.00 0.27
N ALA A 311 -5.77 14.85 -0.56
CA ALA A 311 -5.27 13.55 -1.02
C ALA A 311 -4.58 12.73 0.09
N ASP A 312 -4.77 11.43 0.06
CA ASP A 312 -4.14 10.43 0.93
C ASP A 312 -4.25 10.78 2.43
N PRO A 313 -5.48 10.88 2.98
CA PRO A 313 -5.67 11.06 4.40
C PRO A 313 -5.03 9.91 5.19
N SER A 314 -4.39 10.23 6.31
CA SER A 314 -3.58 9.26 7.07
C SER A 314 -3.83 9.36 8.57
N GLY A 315 -2.86 9.81 9.37
CA GLY A 315 -3.01 9.94 10.82
C GLY A 315 -4.13 10.89 11.24
N ILE A 316 -4.75 10.58 12.37
CA ILE A 316 -5.80 11.38 12.98
C ILE A 316 -5.55 11.52 14.49
N ALA A 317 -5.79 12.70 15.04
CA ALA A 317 -5.80 12.95 16.47
C ALA A 317 -7.04 13.76 16.84
N VAL A 318 -7.70 13.38 17.94
CA VAL A 318 -8.85 14.10 18.50
C VAL A 318 -8.42 14.80 19.78
N ASP A 319 -8.80 16.07 19.97
CA ASP A 319 -8.47 16.81 21.16
C ASP A 319 -9.14 16.22 22.43
N PRO A 320 -8.56 16.44 23.63
CA PRO A 320 -9.10 15.87 24.87
C PRO A 320 -10.53 16.31 25.19
N SER A 321 -10.99 17.42 24.62
CA SER A 321 -12.38 17.89 24.79
C SER A 321 -13.37 17.14 23.88
N GLY A 322 -12.90 16.45 22.83
CA GLY A 322 -13.74 15.81 21.84
C GLY A 322 -14.44 16.79 20.88
N GLN A 323 -13.95 18.02 20.80
CA GLN A 323 -14.53 19.07 19.95
C GLN A 323 -13.87 19.18 18.58
N ARG A 324 -12.59 18.82 18.46
CA ARG A 324 -11.85 18.92 17.19
C ARG A 324 -11.08 17.66 16.88
N ALA A 325 -11.10 17.30 15.62
CA ALA A 325 -10.21 16.30 15.05
C ALA A 325 -9.22 16.98 14.09
N PHE A 326 -7.98 16.50 14.11
CA PHE A 326 -6.92 16.88 13.19
C PHE A 326 -6.61 15.69 12.30
N VAL A 327 -6.64 15.86 10.97
CA VAL A 327 -6.42 14.78 9.99
C VAL A 327 -5.27 15.17 9.08
N ALA A 328 -4.25 14.32 8.98
CA ALA A 328 -3.12 14.54 8.08
C ALA A 328 -3.44 14.08 6.65
N SER A 329 -2.97 14.85 5.65
CA SER A 329 -3.00 14.49 4.23
C SER A 329 -1.57 14.31 3.73
N GLY A 330 -1.17 13.05 3.56
CA GLY A 330 0.17 12.71 3.09
C GLY A 330 0.44 13.13 1.64
N GLY A 331 -0.59 13.20 0.81
CA GLY A 331 -0.49 13.62 -0.59
C GLY A 331 -0.64 15.13 -0.81
N GLY A 332 -1.35 15.81 0.12
CA GLY A 332 -1.63 17.24 0.04
C GLY A 332 -0.68 18.13 0.84
N ASP A 333 0.23 17.56 1.65
CA ASP A 333 1.13 18.30 2.55
C ASP A 333 0.38 19.28 3.48
N VAL A 334 -0.70 18.80 4.12
CA VAL A 334 -1.58 19.63 4.96
C VAL A 334 -2.20 18.81 6.10
N VAL A 335 -2.58 19.48 7.18
CA VAL A 335 -3.45 18.93 8.24
C VAL A 335 -4.78 19.68 8.23
N THR A 336 -5.89 18.95 8.12
CA THR A 336 -7.25 19.50 8.19
C THR A 336 -7.77 19.49 9.60
N VAL A 337 -8.45 20.57 10.02
CA VAL A 337 -9.12 20.72 11.30
C VAL A 337 -10.62 20.53 11.11
N VAL A 338 -11.19 19.52 11.74
CA VAL A 338 -12.60 19.19 11.72
C VAL A 338 -13.25 19.59 13.04
N ASP A 339 -14.27 20.41 13.00
CA ASP A 339 -15.12 20.77 14.14
C ASP A 339 -16.18 19.67 14.35
N LEU A 340 -16.03 18.91 15.43
CA LEU A 340 -16.88 17.76 15.72
C LEU A 340 -18.27 18.14 16.27
N ASP A 341 -18.43 19.35 16.80
CA ASP A 341 -19.75 19.84 17.24
C ASP A 341 -20.59 20.22 16.02
N ARG A 342 -19.98 20.89 15.01
CA ARG A 342 -20.65 21.20 13.74
C ARG A 342 -20.99 19.91 12.97
N LEU A 343 -20.05 18.96 12.92
CA LEU A 343 -20.29 17.65 12.30
C LEU A 343 -21.45 16.93 12.98
N ALA A 344 -21.51 16.92 14.32
CA ALA A 344 -22.61 16.34 15.08
C ALA A 344 -23.94 17.00 14.75
N ALA A 345 -23.98 18.33 14.73
CA ALA A 345 -25.19 19.08 14.42
C ALA A 345 -25.72 18.79 13.00
N TRP A 346 -24.84 18.55 12.03
CA TRP A 346 -25.22 18.09 10.70
C TRP A 346 -25.80 16.66 10.74
N LEU A 347 -25.09 15.74 11.42
CA LEU A 347 -25.53 14.34 11.53
C LEU A 347 -26.88 14.19 12.24
N GLU A 348 -27.19 15.03 13.23
CA GLU A 348 -28.48 15.02 13.93
C GLU A 348 -29.64 15.46 13.04
N LYS A 349 -29.41 16.41 12.13
CA LYS A 349 -30.44 16.95 11.22
C LYS A 349 -30.65 16.12 9.98
N ALA A 350 -29.61 15.44 9.48
CA ALA A 350 -29.64 14.68 8.25
C ALA A 350 -30.53 13.42 8.39
N ASP A 351 -31.39 13.18 7.43
CA ASP A 351 -32.12 11.93 7.32
C ASP A 351 -31.21 10.78 6.82
N SER A 352 -31.75 9.58 6.75
CA SER A 352 -31.01 8.39 6.34
C SER A 352 -30.44 8.51 4.92
N ALA A 353 -31.17 9.10 3.99
CA ALA A 353 -30.74 9.26 2.59
C ALA A 353 -29.61 10.28 2.51
N ALA A 354 -29.74 11.43 3.18
CA ALA A 354 -28.70 12.46 3.24
C ALA A 354 -27.39 11.91 3.86
N ARG A 355 -27.49 11.07 4.90
CA ARG A 355 -26.32 10.44 5.53
C ARG A 355 -25.61 9.47 4.60
N GLN A 356 -26.35 8.69 3.80
CA GLN A 356 -25.77 7.74 2.83
C GLN A 356 -25.08 8.46 1.67
N GLU A 357 -25.62 9.58 1.21
CA GLU A 357 -25.10 10.34 0.07
C GLU A 357 -24.04 11.38 0.48
N ALA A 358 -23.86 11.62 1.78
CA ALA A 358 -22.99 12.69 2.30
C ALA A 358 -21.59 12.71 1.68
N ILE A 359 -20.95 11.54 1.55
CA ILE A 359 -19.59 11.40 1.01
C ILE A 359 -19.46 11.88 -0.45
N TYR A 360 -20.55 11.99 -1.17
CA TYR A 360 -20.57 12.44 -2.57
C TYR A 360 -20.85 13.94 -2.69
N ASP A 361 -21.21 14.61 -1.61
CA ASP A 361 -21.50 16.04 -1.58
C ASP A 361 -20.35 16.85 -0.98
N MET A 362 -19.41 17.29 -1.84
CA MET A 362 -18.25 18.09 -1.41
C MET A 362 -18.66 19.49 -0.87
N SER A 363 -19.91 19.92 -1.04
CA SER A 363 -20.37 21.18 -0.46
C SER A 363 -20.55 21.12 1.05
N LEU A 364 -20.60 19.91 1.62
CA LEU A 364 -20.73 19.68 3.06
C LEU A 364 -19.43 19.94 3.83
N SER A 365 -18.27 19.68 3.22
CA SER A 365 -16.98 19.81 3.91
C SER A 365 -16.78 21.17 4.59
N PRO A 366 -17.07 22.33 3.96
CA PRO A 366 -16.94 23.63 4.61
C PRO A 366 -17.84 23.86 5.82
N GLU A 367 -18.86 23.05 6.03
CA GLU A 367 -19.74 23.19 7.19
C GLU A 367 -19.04 22.81 8.50
N TYR A 368 -18.07 21.84 8.44
CA TYR A 368 -17.36 21.34 9.61
C TYR A 368 -15.83 21.35 9.46
N VAL A 369 -15.26 21.49 8.27
CA VAL A 369 -13.83 21.75 8.08
C VAL A 369 -13.57 23.23 8.29
N THR A 370 -12.85 23.55 9.37
CA THR A 370 -12.66 24.96 9.80
C THR A 370 -11.33 25.55 9.40
N ALA A 371 -10.32 24.70 9.15
CA ALA A 371 -9.00 25.17 8.75
C ALA A 371 -8.19 24.05 8.07
N ARG A 372 -7.18 24.48 7.30
CA ARG A 372 -6.13 23.62 6.73
C ARG A 372 -4.77 24.21 7.08
N ILE A 373 -3.96 23.47 7.83
CA ILE A 373 -2.65 23.86 8.32
C ILE A 373 -1.60 23.35 7.34
N PRO A 374 -0.86 24.22 6.64
CA PRO A 374 0.23 23.77 5.75
C PRO A 374 1.34 23.06 6.53
N THR A 375 1.85 21.99 5.98
CA THR A 375 3.00 21.25 6.51
C THR A 375 4.11 21.17 5.46
N GLU A 376 5.25 20.62 5.86
CA GLU A 376 6.24 20.12 4.93
C GLU A 376 5.82 18.71 4.42
N ARG A 377 6.73 17.99 3.81
CA ARG A 377 6.46 16.81 2.99
C ARG A 377 5.93 15.61 3.76
N ASN A 378 4.78 15.11 3.30
CA ASN A 378 4.15 13.86 3.67
C ASN A 378 3.85 13.76 5.17
N PRO A 379 2.96 14.60 5.71
CA PRO A 379 2.47 14.45 7.09
C PRO A 379 1.78 13.09 7.23
N LYS A 380 2.13 12.33 8.28
CA LYS A 380 1.64 10.97 8.49
C LYS A 380 0.95 10.80 9.83
N GLN A 381 1.70 10.76 10.90
CA GLN A 381 1.18 10.56 12.26
C GLN A 381 1.04 11.88 13.01
N LEU A 382 0.05 11.92 13.87
CA LEU A 382 -0.30 13.07 14.71
C LEU A 382 -0.29 12.64 16.18
N ALA A 383 0.17 13.54 17.04
CA ALA A 383 0.03 13.39 18.48
C ALA A 383 -0.29 14.75 19.11
N LEU A 384 -1.17 14.76 20.09
CA LEU A 384 -1.48 15.96 20.89
C LEU A 384 -0.74 15.94 22.23
N SER A 385 -0.38 17.11 22.72
CA SER A 385 0.00 17.24 24.13
C SER A 385 -1.19 16.85 25.03
N PRO A 386 -0.96 16.36 26.26
CA PRO A 386 -2.03 15.89 27.15
C PRO A 386 -3.09 16.97 27.48
N ASP A 387 -2.71 18.26 27.45
CA ASP A 387 -3.61 19.39 27.60
C ASP A 387 -4.33 19.80 26.30
N GLY A 388 -4.01 19.14 25.18
CA GLY A 388 -4.54 19.47 23.85
C GLY A 388 -4.00 20.77 23.25
N GLY A 389 -3.05 21.44 23.89
CA GLY A 389 -2.54 22.77 23.49
C GLY A 389 -1.59 22.75 22.30
N THR A 390 -0.88 21.67 22.11
CA THR A 390 0.08 21.52 20.99
C THR A 390 -0.19 20.25 20.19
N LEU A 391 -0.28 20.41 18.88
CA LEU A 391 -0.33 19.31 17.91
C LEU A 391 1.07 19.08 17.35
N PHE A 392 1.56 17.84 17.43
CA PHE A 392 2.78 17.38 16.80
C PHE A 392 2.44 16.56 15.56
N VAL A 393 3.11 16.88 14.42
CA VAL A 393 2.87 16.27 13.11
C VAL A 393 4.17 15.65 12.60
N ALA A 394 4.19 14.36 12.34
CA ALA A 394 5.32 13.70 11.69
C ALA A 394 5.36 14.07 10.19
N GLU A 395 6.29 14.92 9.80
CA GLU A 395 6.60 15.26 8.42
C GLU A 395 7.61 14.23 7.87
N ARG A 396 7.08 13.05 7.47
CA ARG A 396 7.88 11.84 7.20
C ARG A 396 9.00 12.05 6.18
N LEU A 397 8.73 12.75 5.09
CA LEU A 397 9.70 12.98 4.03
C LEU A 397 10.51 14.27 4.20
N GLN A 398 10.30 14.98 5.29
CA GLN A 398 11.09 16.16 5.70
C GLN A 398 12.06 15.82 6.83
N ASP A 399 11.94 14.65 7.44
CA ASP A 399 12.70 14.25 8.62
C ASP A 399 12.56 15.27 9.76
N SER A 400 11.31 15.67 10.04
CA SER A 400 10.98 16.63 11.10
C SER A 400 9.63 16.35 11.77
N ILE A 401 9.44 16.91 12.94
CA ILE A 401 8.15 16.95 13.63
C ILE A 401 7.74 18.41 13.73
N LEU A 402 6.63 18.79 13.09
CA LEU A 402 6.03 20.10 13.19
C LEU A 402 5.28 20.23 14.52
N ALA A 403 5.45 21.34 15.23
CA ALA A 403 4.66 21.70 16.40
C ALA A 403 3.73 22.87 16.07
N VAL A 404 2.43 22.71 16.33
CA VAL A 404 1.37 23.68 16.03
C VAL A 404 0.60 23.99 17.31
N ASP A 405 0.38 25.27 17.61
CA ASP A 405 -0.57 25.70 18.64
C ASP A 405 -2.00 25.39 18.18
N THR A 406 -2.72 24.60 18.94
CA THR A 406 -4.05 24.13 18.51
C THR A 406 -5.13 25.19 18.57
N LYS A 407 -4.94 26.28 19.36
CA LYS A 407 -5.90 27.37 19.50
C LYS A 407 -5.78 28.38 18.37
N SER A 408 -4.56 28.84 18.11
CA SER A 408 -4.29 29.83 17.06
C SER A 408 -4.02 29.21 15.70
N LEU A 409 -3.76 27.90 15.65
CA LEU A 409 -3.30 27.11 14.48
C LEU A 409 -1.95 27.60 13.91
N ALA A 410 -1.20 28.34 14.71
CA ALA A 410 0.09 28.87 14.31
C ALA A 410 1.21 27.84 14.52
N VAL A 411 2.15 27.81 13.58
CA VAL A 411 3.37 26.99 13.68
C VAL A 411 4.25 27.53 14.80
N GLN A 412 4.54 26.72 15.81
CA GLN A 412 5.43 27.05 16.94
C GLN A 412 6.90 26.73 16.65
N GLY A 413 7.17 25.85 15.67
CA GLY A 413 8.50 25.40 15.27
C GLY A 413 8.56 23.93 14.90
N ARG A 414 9.78 23.38 14.78
CA ARG A 414 10.02 21.98 14.41
C ARG A 414 11.08 21.31 15.28
N ILE A 415 10.90 20.03 15.54
CA ILE A 415 11.99 19.13 15.97
C ILE A 415 12.63 18.63 14.68
N VAL A 416 13.88 19.04 14.43
CA VAL A 416 14.63 18.65 13.24
C VAL A 416 15.33 17.33 13.55
N LEU A 417 15.01 16.29 12.78
CA LEU A 417 15.59 14.95 12.91
C LEU A 417 16.78 14.78 11.95
N GLY A 418 16.62 15.20 10.69
CA GLY A 418 17.60 15.06 9.62
C GLY A 418 17.49 16.16 8.57
N ASP A 419 18.17 15.98 7.43
CA ASP A 419 18.20 16.92 6.31
C ASP A 419 17.10 16.70 5.27
N GLY A 420 16.20 15.73 5.52
CA GLY A 420 15.13 15.33 4.61
C GLY A 420 15.61 14.63 3.35
N GLY A 421 16.90 14.31 3.25
CA GLY A 421 17.48 13.55 2.14
C GLY A 421 17.40 14.22 0.78
N LEU A 422 17.46 15.56 0.71
CA LEU A 422 17.29 16.32 -0.55
C LEU A 422 18.37 16.00 -1.62
N ASN A 423 19.53 15.51 -1.20
CA ASN A 423 20.62 15.11 -2.08
C ASN A 423 20.48 13.67 -2.59
N ASP A 424 19.58 12.87 -2.03
CA ASP A 424 19.33 11.49 -2.46
C ASP A 424 18.26 11.45 -3.56
N PRO A 425 18.55 10.94 -4.77
CA PRO A 425 17.58 10.82 -5.85
C PRO A 425 16.43 9.84 -5.50
N ILE A 426 16.66 8.82 -4.67
CA ILE A 426 15.62 7.90 -4.23
C ILE A 426 14.63 8.65 -3.34
N ARG A 427 15.11 9.42 -2.36
CA ARG A 427 14.26 10.22 -1.47
C ARG A 427 13.49 11.30 -2.23
N ARG A 428 14.12 11.98 -3.19
CA ARG A 428 13.41 12.94 -4.06
C ARG A 428 12.33 12.24 -4.89
N GLY A 429 12.61 11.05 -5.41
CA GLY A 429 11.64 10.24 -6.15
C GLY A 429 10.46 9.80 -5.27
N GLU A 430 10.69 9.42 -4.02
CA GLU A 430 9.64 9.11 -3.03
C GLU A 430 8.74 10.32 -2.78
N ARG A 431 9.30 11.54 -2.71
CA ARG A 431 8.54 12.78 -2.60
C ARG A 431 7.64 13.04 -3.81
N VAL A 432 8.10 12.72 -5.03
CA VAL A 432 7.27 12.79 -6.24
C VAL A 432 6.16 11.75 -6.20
N PHE A 433 6.49 10.53 -5.80
CA PHE A 433 5.56 9.40 -5.73
C PHE A 433 4.39 9.62 -4.76
N THR A 434 4.67 10.25 -3.63
CA THR A 434 3.67 10.49 -2.57
C THR A 434 2.89 11.81 -2.73
N ARG A 435 3.25 12.65 -3.70
CA ARG A 435 2.65 13.97 -3.85
C ARG A 435 1.51 13.96 -4.87
N ALA A 436 0.37 14.52 -4.51
CA ALA A 436 -0.79 14.64 -5.38
C ALA A 436 -0.68 15.73 -6.46
N ALA A 437 0.35 16.57 -6.44
CA ALA A 437 0.55 17.68 -7.37
C ALA A 437 0.62 17.28 -8.86
N TYR A 438 0.79 15.98 -9.13
CA TYR A 438 0.90 15.44 -10.49
C TYR A 438 -0.38 14.77 -10.98
N THR A 439 -1.51 15.06 -10.34
CA THR A 439 -2.85 14.64 -10.76
C THR A 439 -3.76 15.85 -10.93
N PHE A 440 -4.84 15.70 -11.69
CA PHE A 440 -5.81 16.77 -11.89
C PHE A 440 -6.35 17.27 -10.54
N GLN A 441 -6.20 18.57 -10.28
CA GLN A 441 -6.62 19.24 -9.05
C GLN A 441 -6.08 18.59 -7.75
N HIS A 442 -4.98 17.85 -7.82
CA HIS A 442 -4.34 17.21 -6.69
C HIS A 442 -5.21 16.17 -5.95
N GLN A 443 -6.05 15.43 -6.70
CA GLN A 443 -7.02 14.51 -6.11
C GLN A 443 -6.39 13.29 -5.43
N PHE A 444 -5.28 12.78 -5.97
CA PHE A 444 -4.58 11.59 -5.47
C PHE A 444 -3.12 11.57 -5.90
N SER A 445 -2.32 10.70 -5.35
CA SER A 445 -0.91 10.51 -5.69
C SER A 445 -0.67 9.13 -6.34
N CYS A 446 0.57 8.81 -6.74
CA CYS A 446 0.91 7.44 -7.16
C CYS A 446 0.69 6.45 -5.99
N ARG A 447 0.92 6.91 -4.75
CA ARG A 447 0.72 6.13 -3.54
C ARG A 447 -0.75 5.76 -3.31
N SER A 448 -1.71 6.55 -3.78
CA SER A 448 -3.14 6.25 -3.60
C SER A 448 -3.54 4.93 -4.24
N CYS A 449 -2.91 4.55 -5.37
CA CYS A 449 -3.11 3.25 -6.03
C CYS A 449 -2.01 2.24 -5.66
N HIS A 450 -0.81 2.71 -5.32
CA HIS A 450 0.34 1.88 -4.98
C HIS A 450 0.85 2.17 -3.57
N PRO A 451 0.07 1.83 -2.50
CA PRO A 451 0.48 2.08 -1.12
C PRO A 451 1.82 1.42 -0.82
N ASP A 452 2.79 2.23 -0.35
CA ASP A 452 4.17 1.80 -0.09
C ASP A 452 4.87 1.12 -1.30
N GLY A 453 4.40 1.41 -2.52
CA GLY A 453 4.88 0.79 -3.77
C GLY A 453 4.24 -0.56 -4.08
N HIS A 454 3.26 -1.01 -3.28
CA HIS A 454 2.58 -2.28 -3.46
C HIS A 454 1.28 -2.14 -4.26
N VAL A 455 0.34 -3.06 -4.12
CA VAL A 455 -1.01 -3.01 -4.70
C VAL A 455 -2.01 -2.46 -3.68
N ASP A 456 -3.12 -1.92 -4.15
CA ASP A 456 -4.28 -1.57 -3.33
C ASP A 456 -5.38 -2.66 -3.33
N GLY A 457 -5.18 -3.73 -4.09
CA GLY A 457 -6.12 -4.84 -4.22
C GLY A 457 -7.30 -4.54 -5.13
N LEU A 458 -7.19 -3.51 -6.00
CA LEU A 458 -8.25 -3.06 -6.90
C LEU A 458 -7.87 -3.21 -8.36
N SER A 459 -8.88 -3.43 -9.19
CA SER A 459 -8.79 -3.30 -10.64
C SER A 459 -9.49 -2.02 -11.07
N TYR A 460 -8.88 -1.27 -11.98
CA TYR A 460 -9.38 0.03 -12.46
C TYR A 460 -9.83 -0.04 -13.91
N ASP A 461 -10.86 0.72 -14.24
CA ASP A 461 -11.36 0.83 -15.61
C ASP A 461 -10.50 1.80 -16.43
N PHE A 462 -9.91 1.30 -17.50
CA PHE A 462 -9.08 2.06 -18.44
C PHE A 462 -9.78 2.34 -19.77
N ASP A 463 -11.07 2.11 -19.87
CA ASP A 463 -11.83 2.52 -21.05
C ASP A 463 -12.13 4.03 -21.03
N THR A 464 -12.69 4.51 -22.13
CA THR A 464 -13.17 5.90 -22.29
C THR A 464 -14.68 5.99 -22.20
N THR A 465 -15.38 4.87 -22.32
CA THR A 465 -16.84 4.73 -22.33
C THR A 465 -17.23 3.49 -21.52
N GLY A 466 -18.42 3.52 -20.96
CA GLY A 466 -18.92 2.43 -20.12
C GLY A 466 -18.48 2.53 -18.65
N ILE A 467 -18.85 1.54 -17.87
CA ILE A 467 -18.48 1.41 -16.44
C ILE A 467 -18.04 -0.03 -16.20
N GLY A 468 -16.75 -0.21 -15.84
CA GLY A 468 -16.18 -1.52 -15.57
C GLY A 468 -16.03 -2.41 -16.80
N ASP A 469 -15.86 -1.83 -17.99
CA ASP A 469 -15.79 -2.58 -19.24
C ASP A 469 -14.37 -3.02 -19.61
N ASN A 470 -13.34 -2.28 -19.16
CA ASN A 470 -11.93 -2.62 -19.39
C ASN A 470 -11.14 -2.55 -18.08
N LEU A 471 -11.46 -3.44 -17.17
CA LEU A 471 -10.80 -3.53 -15.88
C LEU A 471 -9.38 -4.09 -16.04
N LEU A 472 -8.42 -3.41 -15.42
CA LEU A 472 -7.04 -3.86 -15.32
C LEU A 472 -6.63 -3.86 -13.85
N ASP A 473 -6.11 -5.00 -13.41
CA ASP A 473 -5.59 -5.19 -12.08
C ASP A 473 -4.36 -4.30 -11.83
N ASN A 474 -4.29 -3.73 -10.62
CA ASN A 474 -3.21 -2.86 -10.21
C ASN A 474 -1.97 -3.66 -9.82
N ARG A 475 -0.93 -3.62 -10.65
CA ARG A 475 0.32 -4.40 -10.43
C ARG A 475 1.20 -3.77 -9.36
N SER A 476 1.82 -4.61 -8.52
CA SER A 476 2.84 -4.17 -7.57
C SER A 476 4.04 -3.54 -8.28
N LEU A 477 4.57 -2.46 -7.69
CA LEU A 477 5.83 -1.84 -8.09
C LEU A 477 7.03 -2.40 -7.33
N MET A 478 6.79 -3.22 -6.31
CA MET A 478 7.86 -3.85 -5.53
C MET A 478 8.57 -4.91 -6.37
N GLY A 479 9.90 -4.83 -6.45
CA GLY A 479 10.69 -5.76 -7.26
C GLY A 479 10.58 -5.57 -8.77
N VAL A 480 10.00 -4.46 -9.24
CA VAL A 480 9.70 -4.23 -10.66
C VAL A 480 10.94 -3.94 -11.52
N ALA A 481 12.08 -3.63 -10.92
CA ALA A 481 13.32 -3.35 -11.66
C ALA A 481 13.78 -4.56 -12.48
N GLY A 482 13.99 -4.36 -13.77
CA GLY A 482 14.43 -5.41 -14.70
C GLY A 482 13.29 -6.26 -15.28
N THR A 483 12.02 -5.91 -15.03
CA THR A 483 10.84 -6.64 -15.53
C THR A 483 10.20 -6.00 -16.76
N GLU A 484 10.91 -5.08 -17.43
CA GLU A 484 10.40 -4.48 -18.67
C GLU A 484 10.04 -5.56 -19.72
N PRO A 485 9.00 -5.33 -20.56
CA PRO A 485 8.17 -4.14 -20.70
C PRO A 485 7.06 -4.06 -19.66
N PHE A 486 6.45 -2.86 -19.52
CA PHE A 486 5.41 -2.58 -18.53
C PHE A 486 4.01 -2.53 -19.12
N LYS A 487 2.99 -2.49 -18.27
CA LYS A 487 1.55 -2.70 -18.50
C LYS A 487 1.21 -4.15 -18.84
N TRP A 488 -0.05 -4.50 -18.65
CA TRP A 488 -0.56 -5.83 -18.99
C TRP A 488 -0.37 -6.19 -20.47
N ASN A 489 -0.33 -5.22 -21.37
CA ASN A 489 -0.10 -5.45 -22.81
C ASN A 489 1.38 -5.29 -23.22
N GLY A 490 2.31 -5.09 -22.31
CA GLY A 490 3.74 -4.99 -22.58
C GLY A 490 4.16 -3.84 -23.51
N ARG A 491 3.35 -2.77 -23.64
CA ARG A 491 3.61 -1.70 -24.63
C ARG A 491 4.62 -0.65 -24.18
N ASN A 492 4.89 -0.55 -22.89
CA ASN A 492 5.79 0.50 -22.38
C ASN A 492 7.18 -0.10 -22.08
N PRO A 493 8.20 0.29 -22.85
CA PRO A 493 9.54 -0.33 -22.76
C PRO A 493 10.31 0.11 -21.50
N SER A 494 9.89 1.16 -20.81
CA SER A 494 10.56 1.64 -19.60
C SER A 494 9.57 2.35 -18.67
N LEU A 495 9.95 2.56 -17.41
CA LEU A 495 9.17 3.34 -16.44
C LEU A 495 9.09 4.81 -16.83
N GLU A 496 10.12 5.37 -17.47
CA GLU A 496 10.12 6.74 -17.97
C GLU A 496 9.03 6.94 -19.06
N VAL A 497 8.80 5.93 -19.89
CA VAL A 497 7.67 5.92 -20.85
C VAL A 497 6.35 5.70 -20.14
N GLN A 498 6.32 4.79 -19.14
CA GLN A 498 5.11 4.50 -18.37
C GLN A 498 4.59 5.72 -17.61
N CYS A 499 5.46 6.45 -16.91
CA CYS A 499 5.13 7.65 -16.12
C CYS A 499 5.28 8.96 -16.94
N GLY A 500 5.54 8.86 -18.24
CA GLY A 500 5.87 9.98 -19.12
C GLY A 500 4.64 10.82 -19.55
N PRO A 501 4.81 11.70 -20.55
CA PRO A 501 3.80 12.69 -20.92
C PRO A 501 2.43 12.14 -21.28
N ARG A 502 2.35 10.93 -21.86
CA ARG A 502 1.06 10.32 -22.18
C ARG A 502 0.29 9.93 -20.90
N PHE A 503 0.98 9.39 -19.90
CA PHE A 503 0.37 9.06 -18.60
C PHE A 503 -0.19 10.34 -17.96
N ALA A 504 0.59 11.38 -17.85
CA ALA A 504 0.17 12.65 -17.29
C ALA A 504 -1.04 13.25 -18.02
N LYS A 505 -0.98 13.39 -19.35
CA LYS A 505 -2.02 14.06 -20.13
C LYS A 505 -3.31 13.25 -20.29
N VAL A 506 -3.22 11.91 -20.43
CA VAL A 506 -4.39 11.07 -20.73
C VAL A 506 -5.03 10.55 -19.46
N LEU A 507 -4.24 10.03 -18.51
CA LEU A 507 -4.77 9.43 -17.30
C LEU A 507 -4.88 10.42 -16.15
N MET A 508 -3.85 11.23 -15.91
CA MET A 508 -3.81 12.15 -14.77
C MET A 508 -4.40 13.53 -15.08
N ARG A 509 -4.67 13.83 -16.36
CA ARG A 509 -5.24 15.11 -16.82
C ARG A 509 -4.47 16.34 -16.32
N THR A 510 -3.15 16.25 -16.30
CA THR A 510 -2.23 17.27 -15.81
C THR A 510 -1.05 17.44 -16.76
N ASP A 511 -0.21 18.43 -16.47
CA ASP A 511 1.06 18.60 -17.16
C ASP A 511 2.02 17.45 -16.85
N PRO A 512 2.91 17.11 -17.79
CA PRO A 512 3.92 16.09 -17.56
C PRO A 512 4.83 16.42 -16.39
N ILE A 513 5.19 15.39 -15.63
CA ILE A 513 6.21 15.48 -14.57
C ILE A 513 7.50 16.04 -15.19
N PRO A 514 8.13 17.07 -14.60
CA PRO A 514 9.40 17.61 -15.08
C PRO A 514 10.45 16.50 -15.22
N GLN A 515 11.29 16.55 -16.26
CA GLN A 515 12.20 15.47 -16.61
C GLN A 515 13.12 15.04 -15.46
N LYS A 516 13.63 15.97 -14.66
CA LYS A 516 14.46 15.67 -13.49
C LYS A 516 13.69 14.87 -12.45
N GLU A 517 12.46 15.28 -12.15
CA GLU A 517 11.59 14.62 -11.18
C GLU A 517 11.10 13.26 -11.69
N LEU A 518 10.89 13.12 -13.01
CA LEU A 518 10.57 11.82 -13.62
C LEU A 518 11.73 10.83 -13.47
N VAL A 519 12.98 11.26 -13.62
CA VAL A 519 14.16 10.43 -13.39
C VAL A 519 14.27 10.04 -11.91
N ASP A 520 14.06 10.99 -10.99
CA ASP A 520 14.05 10.71 -9.55
C ASP A 520 12.91 9.72 -9.20
N LEU A 521 11.70 9.93 -9.71
CA LEU A 521 10.55 9.03 -9.52
C LEU A 521 10.86 7.59 -9.97
N THR A 522 11.36 7.43 -11.20
CA THR A 522 11.68 6.11 -11.74
C THR A 522 12.86 5.47 -11.01
N THR A 523 13.79 6.27 -10.49
CA THR A 523 14.87 5.81 -9.62
C THR A 523 14.32 5.26 -8.31
N PHE A 524 13.37 5.95 -7.68
CA PHE A 524 12.69 5.46 -6.49
C PHE A 524 11.94 4.15 -6.78
N ILE A 525 11.09 4.09 -7.81
CA ILE A 525 10.35 2.88 -8.18
C ILE A 525 11.30 1.69 -8.41
N LYS A 526 12.38 1.90 -9.16
CA LYS A 526 13.40 0.85 -9.40
C LYS A 526 14.15 0.43 -8.13
N SER A 527 14.15 1.23 -7.08
CA SER A 527 14.80 0.92 -5.80
C SER A 527 13.91 0.10 -4.86
N LEU A 528 12.60 -0.05 -5.15
CA LEU A 528 11.69 -0.82 -4.31
C LEU A 528 12.08 -2.31 -4.30
N PRO A 529 12.37 -2.89 -3.13
CA PRO A 529 12.69 -4.32 -3.04
C PRO A 529 11.45 -5.16 -3.33
N PRO A 530 11.60 -6.45 -3.68
CA PRO A 530 10.49 -7.39 -3.67
C PRO A 530 9.83 -7.44 -2.30
N GLN A 531 8.52 -7.73 -2.28
CA GLN A 531 7.79 -7.92 -1.04
C GLN A 531 8.41 -9.06 -0.21
N ARG A 532 8.38 -8.92 1.11
CA ARG A 532 8.88 -9.94 2.03
C ARG A 532 8.02 -11.20 1.93
N VAL A 533 8.64 -12.36 1.80
CA VAL A 533 7.92 -13.64 1.73
C VAL A 533 7.56 -14.17 3.10
N MET A 534 6.32 -14.63 3.25
CA MET A 534 5.74 -15.07 4.52
C MET A 534 6.04 -16.54 4.87
N ALA A 535 6.42 -17.37 3.91
CA ALA A 535 6.15 -18.81 4.00
C ALA A 535 7.38 -19.71 4.14
N ARG A 536 8.57 -19.22 4.46
CA ARG A 536 9.72 -20.11 4.69
C ARG A 536 9.79 -20.55 6.15
N SER A 537 10.27 -21.81 6.38
CA SER A 537 10.59 -22.26 7.71
C SER A 537 11.66 -21.37 8.36
N ALA A 538 11.75 -21.39 9.72
CA ALA A 538 12.68 -20.56 10.48
C ALA A 538 14.16 -20.73 10.05
N ASP A 539 14.54 -21.89 9.48
CA ASP A 539 15.87 -22.16 8.91
C ASP A 539 16.03 -21.75 7.43
N GLY A 540 15.01 -21.08 6.87
CA GLY A 540 15.01 -20.62 5.47
C GLY A 540 14.82 -21.72 4.42
N LYS A 541 14.61 -22.99 4.83
CA LYS A 541 14.39 -24.11 3.93
C LYS A 541 12.93 -24.23 3.51
N LEU A 542 12.73 -24.90 2.38
CA LEU A 542 11.37 -25.24 1.92
C LEU A 542 10.80 -26.36 2.77
N THR A 543 9.52 -26.24 3.11
CA THR A 543 8.77 -27.34 3.71
C THR A 543 8.61 -28.49 2.68
N PRO A 544 8.24 -29.72 3.12
CA PRO A 544 7.99 -30.82 2.17
C PRO A 544 6.95 -30.48 1.09
N SER A 545 5.87 -29.76 1.43
CA SER A 545 4.85 -29.29 0.47
C SER A 545 5.48 -28.31 -0.54
N GLN A 546 6.18 -27.30 -0.08
CA GLN A 546 6.87 -26.32 -0.92
C GLN A 546 7.91 -26.95 -1.85
N ALA A 547 8.65 -27.97 -1.37
CA ALA A 547 9.61 -28.70 -2.18
C ALA A 547 8.93 -29.49 -3.32
N ARG A 548 7.79 -30.15 -3.05
CA ARG A 548 6.98 -30.80 -4.08
C ARG A 548 6.40 -29.77 -5.06
N GLY A 549 5.89 -28.65 -4.56
CA GLY A 549 5.40 -27.54 -5.40
C GLY A 549 6.48 -26.97 -6.31
N LYS A 550 7.72 -26.81 -5.80
CA LYS A 550 8.87 -26.45 -6.62
C LYS A 550 9.13 -27.44 -7.74
N ALA A 551 9.06 -28.74 -7.46
CA ALA A 551 9.22 -29.77 -8.47
C ALA A 551 8.13 -29.69 -9.56
N ILE A 552 6.88 -29.41 -9.17
CA ILE A 552 5.77 -29.18 -10.11
C ILE A 552 6.03 -27.94 -10.97
N PHE A 553 6.44 -26.83 -10.39
CA PHE A 553 6.72 -25.58 -11.11
C PHE A 553 7.79 -25.73 -12.19
N PHE A 554 8.80 -26.56 -11.95
CA PHE A 554 9.89 -26.83 -12.90
C PHE A 554 9.67 -28.11 -13.74
N ALA A 555 8.52 -28.76 -13.63
CA ALA A 555 8.24 -30.01 -14.36
C ALA A 555 8.24 -29.80 -15.87
N THR A 556 8.84 -30.75 -16.60
CA THR A 556 8.83 -30.82 -18.06
C THR A 556 7.92 -31.94 -18.61
N SER A 557 7.45 -32.82 -17.71
CA SER A 557 6.50 -33.89 -17.99
C SER A 557 5.53 -34.08 -16.83
N THR A 558 4.37 -34.63 -17.14
CA THR A 558 3.38 -35.05 -16.14
C THR A 558 3.88 -36.29 -15.36
N PRO A 559 3.28 -36.65 -14.23
CA PRO A 559 3.64 -37.87 -13.49
C PRO A 559 3.48 -39.18 -14.31
N THR A 560 2.66 -39.15 -15.35
CA THR A 560 2.48 -40.30 -16.29
C THR A 560 3.52 -40.32 -17.40
N GLY A 561 4.50 -39.40 -17.40
CA GLY A 561 5.56 -39.31 -18.40
C GLY A 561 5.17 -38.56 -19.70
N LYS A 562 3.95 -38.02 -19.80
CA LYS A 562 3.54 -37.19 -20.94
C LYS A 562 4.29 -35.86 -20.90
N GLU A 563 4.96 -35.49 -21.98
CA GLU A 563 5.69 -34.24 -22.10
C GLU A 563 4.73 -33.03 -21.98
N ILE A 564 5.11 -32.02 -21.18
CA ILE A 564 4.42 -30.74 -21.09
C ILE A 564 4.97 -29.83 -22.21
N PRO A 565 4.12 -29.32 -23.12
CA PRO A 565 4.57 -28.40 -24.16
C PRO A 565 5.38 -27.22 -23.55
N HIS A 566 6.47 -26.86 -24.20
CA HIS A 566 7.41 -25.88 -23.69
C HIS A 566 6.73 -24.55 -23.31
N GLU A 567 5.81 -24.07 -24.14
CA GLU A 567 5.04 -22.84 -23.96
C GLU A 567 4.00 -22.90 -22.84
N ARG A 568 3.77 -24.09 -22.27
CA ARG A 568 2.81 -24.34 -21.17
C ARG A 568 3.48 -24.77 -19.87
N ARG A 569 4.80 -24.69 -19.79
CA ARG A 569 5.55 -24.94 -18.52
C ARG A 569 5.60 -23.66 -17.70
N CYS A 570 5.33 -23.73 -16.41
CA CYS A 570 5.37 -22.57 -15.53
C CYS A 570 6.70 -21.81 -15.65
N ALA A 571 7.83 -22.52 -15.56
CA ALA A 571 9.16 -21.94 -15.64
C ALA A 571 9.56 -21.39 -17.01
N THR A 572 8.79 -21.62 -18.07
CA THR A 572 9.02 -21.01 -19.39
C THR A 572 8.58 -19.55 -19.41
N CYS A 573 7.40 -19.29 -18.87
CA CYS A 573 6.84 -17.94 -18.78
C CYS A 573 7.35 -17.21 -17.52
N HIS A 574 7.46 -17.91 -16.39
CA HIS A 574 7.93 -17.35 -15.13
C HIS A 574 9.36 -17.80 -14.82
N ARG A 575 10.32 -17.22 -15.53
CA ARG A 575 11.75 -17.59 -15.44
C ARG A 575 12.44 -16.94 -14.25
N PRO A 576 13.16 -17.71 -13.39
CA PRO A 576 14.04 -17.13 -12.38
C PRO A 576 15.13 -16.23 -13.00
N PRO A 577 15.70 -15.26 -12.27
CA PRO A 577 15.44 -14.95 -10.86
C PRO A 577 14.24 -14.04 -10.64
N LEU A 578 13.73 -13.37 -11.66
CA LEU A 578 12.58 -12.45 -11.56
C LEU A 578 11.24 -13.18 -11.67
N TYR A 579 11.27 -14.46 -12.07
CA TYR A 579 10.07 -15.22 -12.37
C TYR A 579 9.15 -14.52 -13.39
N SER A 580 9.76 -13.95 -14.43
CA SER A 580 9.11 -13.32 -15.59
C SER A 580 9.92 -13.62 -16.85
N ALA A 581 9.22 -13.95 -17.94
CA ALA A 581 9.85 -14.08 -19.25
C ALA A 581 10.03 -12.73 -19.94
N ARG A 582 9.37 -11.66 -19.47
CA ARG A 582 9.35 -10.35 -20.12
C ARG A 582 8.81 -10.43 -21.56
N LEU A 583 7.88 -11.31 -21.76
CA LEU A 583 7.18 -11.60 -23.01
C LEU A 583 5.69 -11.75 -22.73
N SER A 584 4.88 -11.53 -23.74
CA SER A 584 3.44 -11.65 -23.64
C SER A 584 2.95 -13.01 -24.11
N PHE A 585 1.98 -13.59 -23.38
CA PHE A 585 1.37 -14.88 -23.68
C PHE A 585 -0.15 -14.80 -23.58
N ASP A 586 -0.82 -15.63 -24.39
CA ASP A 586 -2.24 -15.91 -24.21
C ASP A 586 -2.40 -17.04 -23.20
N VAL A 587 -3.02 -16.73 -22.07
CA VAL A 587 -3.29 -17.66 -20.97
C VAL A 587 -4.78 -18.02 -20.87
N GLY A 588 -5.54 -17.79 -21.95
CA GLY A 588 -6.96 -18.14 -22.04
C GLY A 588 -7.92 -17.18 -21.32
N THR A 589 -7.46 -15.97 -20.98
CA THR A 589 -8.26 -14.99 -20.24
C THR A 589 -8.76 -13.82 -21.10
N GLY A 590 -8.73 -13.98 -22.44
CA GLY A 590 -9.30 -13.00 -23.37
C GLY A 590 -8.30 -12.06 -24.00
N GLY A 591 -7.01 -12.41 -24.03
CA GLY A 591 -5.98 -11.61 -24.69
C GLY A 591 -4.57 -12.13 -24.48
N THR A 592 -3.62 -11.37 -25.01
CA THR A 592 -2.18 -11.65 -24.84
C THR A 592 -1.59 -10.63 -23.86
N PHE A 593 -1.03 -11.12 -22.74
CA PHE A 593 -0.59 -10.30 -21.64
C PHE A 593 0.89 -10.50 -21.34
N ASP A 594 1.56 -9.40 -20.96
CA ASP A 594 2.92 -9.42 -20.44
C ASP A 594 2.99 -10.24 -19.14
N THR A 595 4.03 -11.08 -19.04
CA THR A 595 4.21 -11.97 -17.90
C THR A 595 4.62 -11.17 -16.66
N PRO A 596 3.78 -11.06 -15.63
CA PRO A 596 4.18 -10.42 -14.38
C PRO A 596 5.27 -11.24 -13.67
N HIS A 597 6.12 -10.57 -12.91
CA HIS A 597 7.02 -11.30 -12.00
C HIS A 597 6.23 -11.92 -10.84
N LEU A 598 6.74 -13.02 -10.27
CA LEU A 598 6.06 -13.71 -9.16
C LEU A 598 6.71 -13.41 -7.79
N LEU A 599 7.68 -12.48 -7.73
CA LEU A 599 8.28 -12.09 -6.45
C LEU A 599 7.24 -11.41 -5.58
N GLY A 600 6.96 -11.96 -4.40
CA GLY A 600 5.92 -11.47 -3.50
C GLY A 600 4.48 -11.76 -3.95
N VAL A 601 4.27 -12.71 -4.87
CA VAL A 601 2.95 -13.00 -5.46
C VAL A 601 1.87 -13.37 -4.44
N ALA A 602 2.25 -13.89 -3.27
CA ALA A 602 1.31 -14.26 -2.21
C ALA A 602 0.42 -13.10 -1.74
N ASP A 603 0.93 -11.87 -1.83
CA ASP A 603 0.32 -10.67 -1.25
C ASP A 603 -0.21 -9.70 -2.31
N THR A 604 -0.28 -10.13 -3.58
CA THR A 604 -0.72 -9.29 -4.70
C THR A 604 -2.14 -9.61 -5.20
N ALA A 605 -2.95 -10.31 -4.40
CA ALA A 605 -4.34 -10.57 -4.77
C ALA A 605 -5.14 -9.26 -4.95
N PRO A 606 -6.07 -9.21 -5.93
CA PRO A 606 -6.54 -10.27 -6.82
C PRO A 606 -5.55 -10.57 -7.97
N TYR A 607 -5.79 -11.64 -8.73
CA TYR A 607 -4.87 -12.14 -9.75
C TYR A 607 -5.49 -12.10 -11.15
N LEU A 608 -4.63 -12.34 -12.16
CA LEU A 608 -4.89 -12.18 -13.59
C LEU A 608 -5.01 -10.69 -13.99
N HIS A 609 -5.06 -10.45 -15.31
CA HIS A 609 -4.97 -9.07 -15.83
C HIS A 609 -6.10 -8.13 -15.40
N ASP A 610 -7.25 -8.68 -15.04
CA ASP A 610 -8.44 -7.93 -14.63
C ASP A 610 -8.86 -8.18 -13.16
N GLY A 611 -8.05 -8.93 -12.40
CA GLY A 611 -8.33 -9.22 -11.01
C GLY A 611 -9.44 -10.23 -10.75
N ARG A 612 -9.83 -11.03 -11.77
CA ARG A 612 -10.96 -11.97 -11.64
C ARG A 612 -10.71 -13.13 -10.68
N ALA A 613 -9.47 -13.55 -10.45
CA ALA A 613 -9.12 -14.60 -9.52
C ALA A 613 -8.77 -14.01 -8.15
N LEU A 614 -9.50 -14.39 -7.10
CA LEU A 614 -9.33 -13.87 -5.75
C LEU A 614 -8.26 -14.64 -4.96
N SER A 615 -7.91 -15.84 -5.42
CA SER A 615 -6.85 -16.66 -4.86
C SER A 615 -5.96 -17.26 -5.95
N LEU A 616 -4.75 -17.69 -5.59
CA LEU A 616 -3.87 -18.39 -6.52
C LEU A 616 -4.49 -19.68 -7.04
N GLU A 617 -5.25 -20.37 -6.20
CA GLU A 617 -5.95 -21.61 -6.55
C GLU A 617 -6.98 -21.39 -7.66
N GLU A 618 -7.72 -20.28 -7.64
CA GLU A 618 -8.74 -19.97 -8.64
C GLU A 618 -8.18 -19.77 -10.04
N ILE A 619 -6.91 -19.38 -10.17
CA ILE A 619 -6.24 -19.28 -11.47
C ILE A 619 -6.39 -20.59 -12.23
N TRP A 620 -6.22 -21.74 -11.56
CA TRP A 620 -6.25 -23.05 -12.18
C TRP A 620 -7.56 -23.81 -12.01
N THR A 621 -8.28 -23.61 -10.92
CA THR A 621 -9.56 -24.31 -10.67
C THR A 621 -10.72 -23.69 -11.45
N THR A 622 -10.64 -22.40 -11.78
CA THR A 622 -11.75 -21.66 -12.39
C THR A 622 -11.41 -21.11 -13.77
N TYR A 623 -10.19 -20.59 -13.97
CA TYR A 623 -9.87 -19.78 -15.15
C TYR A 623 -8.90 -20.45 -16.14
N ASN A 624 -8.30 -21.60 -15.82
CA ASN A 624 -7.42 -22.35 -16.71
C ASN A 624 -8.14 -23.52 -17.44
N THR A 625 -9.17 -23.21 -18.22
CA THR A 625 -10.08 -24.21 -18.78
C THR A 625 -9.46 -25.16 -19.81
N ASN A 626 -8.36 -24.78 -20.47
CA ASN A 626 -7.74 -25.56 -21.54
C ASN A 626 -6.23 -25.74 -21.34
N ASP A 627 -5.77 -25.74 -20.08
CA ASP A 627 -4.34 -25.81 -19.75
C ASP A 627 -3.49 -24.72 -20.43
N LEU A 628 -4.08 -23.55 -20.74
CA LEU A 628 -3.39 -22.44 -21.39
C LEU A 628 -2.47 -21.71 -20.42
N HIS A 629 -2.83 -21.66 -19.13
CA HIS A 629 -2.00 -21.10 -18.06
C HIS A 629 -1.26 -22.22 -17.31
N GLY A 630 -0.49 -23.00 -18.05
CA GLY A 630 0.18 -24.18 -17.53
C GLY A 630 -0.69 -25.45 -17.57
N VAL A 631 -0.07 -26.59 -17.78
CA VAL A 631 -0.80 -27.88 -17.77
C VAL A 631 -1.03 -28.30 -16.33
N THR A 632 -2.26 -28.14 -15.86
CA THR A 632 -2.66 -28.43 -14.46
C THR A 632 -3.83 -29.42 -14.37
N SER A 633 -4.47 -29.77 -15.48
CA SER A 633 -5.62 -30.66 -15.52
C SER A 633 -5.36 -32.09 -14.96
N TYR A 634 -4.09 -32.51 -14.87
CA TYR A 634 -3.72 -33.77 -14.23
C TYR A 634 -3.55 -33.68 -12.72
N MET A 635 -3.50 -32.48 -12.14
CA MET A 635 -3.20 -32.29 -10.73
C MET A 635 -4.41 -32.59 -9.87
N ASN A 636 -4.19 -33.30 -8.79
CA ASN A 636 -5.16 -33.39 -7.70
C ASN A 636 -5.02 -32.17 -6.75
N LYS A 637 -5.95 -32.05 -5.80
CA LYS A 637 -5.98 -30.92 -4.85
C LYS A 637 -4.69 -30.79 -4.04
N ILE A 638 -4.05 -31.91 -3.67
CA ILE A 638 -2.80 -31.88 -2.88
C ILE A 638 -1.67 -31.29 -3.73
N GLN A 639 -1.54 -31.72 -4.99
CA GLN A 639 -0.53 -31.20 -5.90
C GLN A 639 -0.73 -29.72 -6.22
N LEU A 640 -1.98 -29.29 -6.37
CA LEU A 640 -2.30 -27.87 -6.55
C LEU A 640 -1.94 -27.05 -5.31
N ASN A 641 -2.27 -27.54 -4.12
CA ASN A 641 -1.87 -26.89 -2.87
C ASN A 641 -0.34 -26.82 -2.72
N ASP A 642 0.38 -27.90 -3.05
CA ASP A 642 1.84 -27.92 -3.05
C ASP A 642 2.42 -26.84 -3.99
N LEU A 643 1.85 -26.66 -5.20
CA LEU A 643 2.25 -25.61 -6.14
C LEU A 643 2.01 -24.22 -5.56
N VAL A 644 0.83 -23.96 -4.99
CA VAL A 644 0.48 -22.70 -4.34
C VAL A 644 1.41 -22.41 -3.15
N ASP A 645 1.69 -23.42 -2.32
CA ASP A 645 2.62 -23.28 -1.21
C ASP A 645 4.03 -22.90 -1.66
N TYR A 646 4.47 -23.43 -2.81
CA TYR A 646 5.75 -22.99 -3.38
C TYR A 646 5.69 -21.54 -3.88
N LEU A 647 4.63 -21.14 -4.59
CA LEU A 647 4.48 -19.77 -5.08
C LEU A 647 4.49 -18.74 -3.96
N LYS A 648 3.93 -19.08 -2.79
CA LYS A 648 3.98 -18.24 -1.59
C LYS A 648 5.40 -18.05 -1.03
N THR A 649 6.40 -18.77 -1.52
CA THR A 649 7.80 -18.59 -1.12
C THR A 649 8.60 -17.68 -2.05
N LEU A 650 8.01 -17.20 -3.14
CA LEU A 650 8.65 -16.34 -4.15
C LEU A 650 8.51 -14.83 -3.82
#